data_371d189f83dd021953996ce1417aebe8
#
_entry.id   371d189f83dd021953996ce1417aebe8
#
_cell.length_a   1.000
_cell.length_b   1.000
_cell.length_c   1.000
_cell.angle_alpha   90.00
_cell.angle_beta   90.00
_cell.angle_gamma   90.00
#
_symmetry.space_group_name_H-M   'P 1'
#
loop_
_entity.id
_entity.type
_entity.pdbx_description
1 polymer ?
#
loop_
_entity_poly.entity_id
_entity_poly.type
_entity_poly.pdbx_seq_one_letter_code
_entity_poly.pdbx_strand_id
1 'polypeptide(L)'
;MLPKSHFLKEYVMNTSATHRVLFMVWATLGLFFASSTFAQKPPAAPVRPVTDEFYGNSVIDNYRYMEDLKNPEVQAWIKGQAEYAASVLNKIPGRDTFLARVKELDSGSPYQIYYFNRRANGVVYYMKMLASENVAKLYERKGKQGIEQLLVDPEKRNVSKDEHHTLQFYIPSPDDRYLIYGLTQGGSEKTTLYLLDLNTGMALADSVDRVDPWYSVPNWLPDCRSFVYTRLRETSPVTPPTELWNNSRTYQHVLGENPEKDQLLLAAKMFPQVNIEPTDFPSVWVPKGSEFAVAQIKHGDQSELTLYAAPVGSIGKSNTPWVKVCDVADSVSEFTMMKEYVYLVSAKNAPRYKLVRTSLVSPDLPAAKVIVPPGEPVVEGAIPAKDALYVRVLDGGYNRIMRIDYATSEKESLQLPARASGYVVSASREIEGVFIVAMSWTRGGGILSYDPVTRSFTDTGLQPKGKFDDVPGYESQEVKVRSHDGVSIPLSILYKTGIKLDGANPTILTGYGSYGISSPVYFDPTLLAWLERGGVYAVAHVRGGGEYGKEWHLAGQKLNKPNTWKDFTACAQYLVDTKYTRPDRLAGQGGSAGGILIGRAITERPDLFGAAVINVGCTDMIRMETTPNGVPNIPEFGSTKTEDGFRGLYAMSALHHVKDGVPYPAVLLTHGINDPRVDPWMSAKMAARLQAATSSGKPVLFRVNYEAGHGIGSTKDQYQQETADTWAFLLWQFGVDEFQKK
;
A
#
# COMPACT_ATOMS: atom_id res chain seq x y z
N MET A 1 -2.92 -43.18 -44.91
CA MET A 1 -4.02 -43.92 -45.58
C MET A 1 -5.30 -43.16 -45.34
N LEU A 2 -5.78 -42.49 -46.38
CA LEU A 2 -7.16 -42.07 -46.59
C LEU A 2 -8.00 -43.26 -47.05
N PRO A 3 -9.36 -43.30 -47.02
CA PRO A 3 -10.18 -42.39 -47.84
C PRO A 3 -11.48 -41.89 -47.15
N LYS A 4 -12.04 -40.69 -47.53
CA LYS A 4 -13.04 -40.34 -48.56
C LYS A 4 -14.33 -41.21 -48.48
N SER A 5 -15.58 -40.73 -48.51
CA SER A 5 -16.24 -39.72 -49.38
C SER A 5 -17.70 -39.60 -49.05
N HIS A 6 -18.31 -38.42 -49.30
CA HIS A 6 -19.52 -38.15 -50.10
C HIS A 6 -20.89 -38.67 -49.66
N PHE A 7 -21.95 -37.80 -49.56
CA PHE A 7 -22.87 -37.48 -50.67
C PHE A 7 -23.83 -36.33 -50.30
N LEU A 8 -23.92 -35.40 -51.20
CA LEU A 8 -24.97 -34.40 -51.46
C LEU A 8 -26.33 -35.07 -51.79
N LYS A 9 -27.45 -34.36 -51.55
CA LYS A 9 -28.39 -34.00 -52.58
C LYS A 9 -29.47 -33.07 -52.13
N GLU A 10 -29.61 -32.02 -52.91
CA GLU A 10 -30.73 -31.09 -53.09
C GLU A 10 -32.06 -31.77 -53.37
N TYR A 11 -33.15 -31.07 -53.09
CA TYR A 11 -34.33 -31.04 -53.99
C TYR A 11 -34.98 -29.69 -53.90
N VAL A 12 -35.15 -29.11 -55.10
CA VAL A 12 -35.78 -27.84 -55.44
C VAL A 12 -37.18 -28.13 -56.09
N MET A 13 -38.01 -27.10 -56.09
CA MET A 13 -39.18 -26.85 -56.94
C MET A 13 -40.55 -27.30 -56.40
N ASN A 14 -41.55 -26.56 -56.50
CA ASN A 14 -42.17 -25.52 -57.30
C ASN A 14 -43.69 -25.72 -57.17
N THR A 15 -44.55 -24.84 -57.09
CA THR A 15 -45.38 -24.05 -57.98
C THR A 15 -46.63 -23.52 -57.28
N SER A 16 -46.83 -22.22 -57.43
CA SER A 16 -47.95 -21.46 -58.04
C SER A 16 -49.39 -21.70 -57.52
N ALA A 17 -50.10 -20.72 -57.18
CA ALA A 17 -50.86 -19.74 -57.85
C ALA A 17 -52.17 -19.37 -57.16
N THR A 18 -52.39 -18.06 -57.08
CA THR A 18 -53.69 -17.30 -57.21
C THR A 18 -54.89 -17.57 -56.27
N HIS A 19 -55.28 -16.56 -55.47
CA HIS A 19 -56.43 -15.70 -55.78
C HIS A 19 -56.76 -14.66 -54.67
N ARG A 20 -56.79 -13.40 -55.10
CA ARG A 20 -57.74 -12.30 -54.78
C ARG A 20 -57.90 -11.79 -53.35
N VAL A 21 -57.35 -10.58 -53.11
CA VAL A 21 -58.01 -9.32 -52.74
C VAL A 21 -59.05 -9.36 -51.62
N LEU A 22 -58.70 -8.80 -50.49
CA LEU A 22 -59.58 -7.95 -49.71
C LEU A 22 -58.77 -6.83 -49.05
N PHE A 23 -59.14 -5.58 -49.41
CA PHE A 23 -58.62 -4.38 -48.77
C PHE A 23 -59.09 -4.30 -47.33
N MET A 24 -58.21 -4.25 -46.37
CA MET A 24 -58.49 -3.66 -45.07
C MET A 24 -57.36 -2.72 -44.72
N VAL A 25 -57.72 -1.44 -44.70
CA VAL A 25 -56.88 -0.34 -44.21
C VAL A 25 -56.65 -0.55 -42.71
N TRP A 26 -55.45 -0.93 -42.32
CA TRP A 26 -54.98 -0.80 -40.95
C TRP A 26 -54.11 0.43 -40.86
N ALA A 27 -54.63 1.46 -40.17
CA ALA A 27 -53.85 2.61 -39.74
C ALA A 27 -52.72 2.12 -38.83
N THR A 28 -51.50 2.14 -39.34
CA THR A 28 -50.28 1.98 -38.53
C THR A 28 -50.14 3.21 -37.66
N LEU A 29 -50.63 3.14 -36.40
CA LEU A 29 -50.17 3.99 -35.33
C LEU A 29 -48.71 3.59 -35.08
N GLY A 30 -47.79 4.36 -35.63
CA GLY A 30 -46.40 4.34 -35.25
C GLY A 30 -46.27 4.78 -33.80
N LEU A 31 -46.22 3.82 -32.88
CA LEU A 31 -45.72 4.03 -31.54
C LEU A 31 -44.24 4.35 -31.69
N PHE A 32 -43.92 5.63 -31.81
CA PHE A 32 -42.61 6.15 -31.43
C PHE A 32 -42.42 5.84 -29.94
N PHE A 33 -41.82 4.72 -29.62
CA PHE A 33 -41.13 4.59 -28.37
C PHE A 33 -40.00 5.63 -28.38
N ALA A 34 -40.31 6.85 -27.95
CA ALA A 34 -39.30 7.75 -27.44
C ALA A 34 -38.66 6.98 -26.29
N SER A 35 -37.52 6.36 -26.57
CA SER A 35 -36.59 5.93 -25.52
C SER A 35 -36.23 7.19 -24.79
N SER A 36 -37.02 7.55 -23.77
CA SER A 36 -36.60 8.45 -22.73
C SER A 36 -35.34 7.77 -22.18
N THR A 37 -34.16 8.29 -22.50
CA THR A 37 -32.92 7.99 -21.81
C THR A 37 -33.11 8.50 -20.39
N PHE A 38 -33.83 7.72 -19.56
CA PHE A 38 -33.73 7.86 -18.12
C PHE A 38 -32.27 7.72 -17.81
N ALA A 39 -31.67 8.74 -17.20
CA ALA A 39 -30.33 8.63 -16.66
C ALA A 39 -30.29 7.35 -15.83
N GLN A 40 -29.49 6.37 -16.26
CA GLN A 40 -29.42 5.09 -15.59
C GLN A 40 -29.00 5.37 -14.13
N LYS A 41 -29.84 4.93 -13.18
CA LYS A 41 -29.52 5.06 -11.75
C LYS A 41 -28.71 3.84 -11.31
N PRO A 42 -27.85 3.99 -10.28
CA PRO A 42 -27.16 2.84 -9.71
C PRO A 42 -28.18 1.81 -9.19
N PRO A 43 -27.88 0.51 -9.22
CA PRO A 43 -28.73 -0.51 -8.61
C PRO A 43 -28.94 -0.19 -7.13
N ALA A 44 -30.21 -0.11 -6.70
CA ALA A 44 -30.52 0.10 -5.29
C ALA A 44 -30.17 -1.13 -4.46
N ALA A 45 -29.57 -0.94 -3.28
CA ALA A 45 -29.31 -2.01 -2.33
C ALA A 45 -30.55 -2.24 -1.44
N PRO A 46 -31.07 -3.49 -1.31
CA PRO A 46 -32.10 -3.79 -0.34
C PRO A 46 -31.69 -3.48 1.10
N VAL A 47 -32.55 -2.82 1.86
CA VAL A 47 -32.34 -2.54 3.28
C VAL A 47 -32.81 -3.75 4.10
N ARG A 48 -31.90 -4.39 4.82
CA ARG A 48 -32.15 -5.56 5.69
C ARG A 48 -31.47 -5.33 7.05
N PRO A 49 -32.09 -4.59 7.97
CA PRO A 49 -31.45 -4.18 9.22
C PRO A 49 -31.14 -5.38 10.11
N VAL A 50 -29.91 -5.39 10.61
CA VAL A 50 -29.45 -6.28 11.67
C VAL A 50 -29.00 -5.39 12.83
N THR A 51 -29.44 -5.70 14.04
CA THR A 51 -29.08 -4.93 15.23
C THR A 51 -28.12 -5.75 16.09
N ASP A 52 -26.99 -5.18 16.41
CA ASP A 52 -26.06 -5.70 17.42
C ASP A 52 -26.14 -4.85 18.68
N GLU A 53 -25.98 -5.48 19.84
CA GLU A 53 -25.97 -4.81 21.12
C GLU A 53 -24.55 -4.79 21.71
N PHE A 54 -24.02 -3.60 22.01
CA PHE A 54 -22.71 -3.42 22.62
C PHE A 54 -22.82 -2.49 23.82
N TYR A 55 -22.59 -3.00 25.02
CA TYR A 55 -22.53 -2.19 26.26
C TYR A 55 -23.75 -1.25 26.43
N GLY A 56 -24.97 -1.74 26.12
CA GLY A 56 -26.19 -0.97 26.18
C GLY A 56 -26.44 -0.03 24.99
N ASN A 57 -25.65 -0.11 23.95
CA ASN A 57 -25.86 0.63 22.72
C ASN A 57 -26.28 -0.29 21.59
N SER A 58 -27.38 0.02 20.93
CA SER A 58 -27.87 -0.68 19.73
C SER A 58 -27.20 -0.10 18.47
N VAL A 59 -26.53 -0.96 17.69
CA VAL A 59 -25.90 -0.61 16.43
C VAL A 59 -26.61 -1.31 15.28
N ILE A 60 -27.16 -0.51 14.36
CA ILE A 60 -27.94 -1.02 13.24
C ILE A 60 -27.06 -1.06 11.98
N ASP A 61 -26.98 -2.24 11.36
CA ASP A 61 -26.34 -2.46 10.06
C ASP A 61 -27.40 -2.86 9.03
N ASN A 62 -27.72 -1.95 8.13
CA ASN A 62 -28.73 -2.16 7.09
C ASN A 62 -28.28 -3.07 5.96
N TYR A 63 -26.98 -3.35 5.87
CA TYR A 63 -26.35 -4.02 4.74
C TYR A 63 -25.44 -5.19 5.15
N ARG A 64 -25.65 -5.77 6.32
CA ARG A 64 -24.87 -6.91 6.86
C ARG A 64 -24.72 -8.06 5.86
N TYR A 65 -25.76 -8.32 5.06
CA TYR A 65 -25.76 -9.39 4.06
C TYR A 65 -24.68 -9.23 2.98
N MET A 66 -24.17 -8.01 2.77
CA MET A 66 -23.08 -7.73 1.80
C MET A 66 -21.71 -8.30 2.24
N GLU A 67 -21.56 -8.71 3.50
CA GLU A 67 -20.34 -9.36 3.99
C GLU A 67 -20.13 -10.74 3.34
N ASP A 68 -21.19 -11.39 2.84
CA ASP A 68 -21.08 -12.63 2.07
C ASP A 68 -20.82 -12.34 0.59
N LEU A 69 -19.54 -12.12 0.25
CA LEU A 69 -19.10 -11.87 -1.12
C LEU A 69 -19.31 -13.08 -2.07
N LYS A 70 -19.68 -14.28 -1.55
CA LYS A 70 -20.02 -15.45 -2.36
C LYS A 70 -21.50 -15.48 -2.72
N ASN A 71 -22.31 -14.68 -2.07
CA ASN A 71 -23.76 -14.60 -2.35
C ASN A 71 -24.00 -14.03 -3.75
N PRO A 72 -24.73 -14.74 -4.63
CA PRO A 72 -24.98 -14.29 -6.01
C PRO A 72 -25.69 -12.92 -6.09
N GLU A 73 -26.56 -12.59 -5.14
CA GLU A 73 -27.24 -11.29 -5.09
C GLU A 73 -26.23 -10.16 -4.83
N VAL A 74 -25.31 -10.38 -3.89
CA VAL A 74 -24.23 -9.41 -3.56
C VAL A 74 -23.30 -9.23 -4.76
N GLN A 75 -22.89 -10.33 -5.39
CA GLN A 75 -22.05 -10.29 -6.59
C GLN A 75 -22.72 -9.54 -7.74
N ALA A 76 -24.01 -9.81 -7.98
CA ALA A 76 -24.79 -9.11 -9.01
C ALA A 76 -24.92 -7.61 -8.71
N TRP A 77 -25.14 -7.23 -7.44
CA TRP A 77 -25.20 -5.83 -7.04
C TRP A 77 -23.86 -5.11 -7.22
N ILE A 78 -22.74 -5.70 -6.74
CA ILE A 78 -21.40 -5.15 -6.90
C ILE A 78 -21.08 -4.97 -8.39
N LYS A 79 -21.39 -5.97 -9.23
CA LYS A 79 -21.19 -5.90 -10.68
C LYS A 79 -22.01 -4.77 -11.30
N GLY A 80 -23.28 -4.65 -10.94
CA GLY A 80 -24.14 -3.57 -11.42
C GLY A 80 -23.64 -2.18 -11.01
N GLN A 81 -23.08 -2.02 -9.81
CA GLN A 81 -22.46 -0.78 -9.36
C GLN A 81 -21.19 -0.46 -10.16
N ALA A 82 -20.35 -1.47 -10.42
CA ALA A 82 -19.13 -1.32 -11.22
C ALA A 82 -19.46 -0.89 -12.66
N GLU A 83 -20.44 -1.54 -13.29
CA GLU A 83 -20.93 -1.20 -14.64
C GLU A 83 -21.52 0.20 -14.69
N TYR A 84 -22.31 0.57 -13.68
CA TYR A 84 -22.85 1.93 -13.56
C TYR A 84 -21.72 2.96 -13.41
N ALA A 85 -20.78 2.75 -12.48
CA ALA A 85 -19.63 3.65 -12.28
C ALA A 85 -18.84 3.82 -13.58
N ALA A 86 -18.51 2.73 -14.26
CA ALA A 86 -17.81 2.77 -15.56
C ALA A 86 -18.62 3.55 -16.61
N SER A 87 -19.96 3.36 -16.67
CA SER A 87 -20.83 4.08 -17.61
C SER A 87 -20.86 5.59 -17.38
N VAL A 88 -20.63 6.03 -16.13
CA VAL A 88 -20.56 7.46 -15.77
C VAL A 88 -19.16 8.00 -16.04
N LEU A 89 -18.13 7.34 -15.50
CA LEU A 89 -16.73 7.80 -15.59
C LEU A 89 -16.24 7.87 -17.03
N ASN A 90 -16.52 6.87 -17.85
CA ASN A 90 -16.13 6.84 -19.28
C ASN A 90 -16.82 7.91 -20.13
N LYS A 91 -17.92 8.52 -19.64
CA LYS A 91 -18.63 9.62 -20.33
C LYS A 91 -18.23 11.01 -19.85
N ILE A 92 -17.31 11.12 -18.89
CA ILE A 92 -16.80 12.41 -18.46
C ILE A 92 -15.98 13.02 -19.63
N PRO A 93 -16.35 14.20 -20.14
CA PRO A 93 -15.56 14.87 -21.16
C PRO A 93 -14.12 15.07 -20.66
N GLY A 94 -13.15 15.05 -21.57
CA GLY A 94 -11.74 15.26 -21.21
C GLY A 94 -11.03 14.10 -20.48
N ARG A 95 -11.76 13.07 -19.99
CA ARG A 95 -11.19 11.94 -19.25
C ARG A 95 -10.10 11.21 -20.06
N ASP A 96 -10.38 10.91 -21.33
CA ASP A 96 -9.41 10.16 -22.16
C ASP A 96 -8.19 11.02 -22.51
N THR A 97 -8.37 12.33 -22.74
CA THR A 97 -7.27 13.29 -22.88
C THR A 97 -6.43 13.36 -21.62
N PHE A 98 -7.09 13.34 -20.47
CA PHE A 98 -6.43 13.33 -19.16
C PHE A 98 -5.64 12.02 -18.95
N LEU A 99 -6.23 10.86 -19.27
CA LEU A 99 -5.55 9.56 -19.23
C LEU A 99 -4.30 9.54 -20.17
N ALA A 100 -4.45 10.07 -21.38
CA ALA A 100 -3.31 10.17 -22.31
C ALA A 100 -2.17 11.01 -21.71
N ARG A 101 -2.51 12.11 -21.00
CA ARG A 101 -1.52 12.94 -20.31
C ARG A 101 -0.87 12.22 -19.13
N VAL A 102 -1.64 11.50 -18.31
CA VAL A 102 -1.10 10.67 -17.22
C VAL A 102 -0.13 9.63 -17.78
N LYS A 103 -0.50 8.94 -18.88
CA LYS A 103 0.37 7.96 -19.54
C LYS A 103 1.65 8.59 -20.09
N GLU A 104 1.57 9.78 -20.69
CA GLU A 104 2.73 10.52 -21.18
C GLU A 104 3.69 10.89 -20.04
N LEU A 105 3.16 11.38 -18.92
CA LEU A 105 3.93 11.79 -17.76
C LEU A 105 4.62 10.60 -17.10
N ASP A 106 3.90 9.51 -16.87
CA ASP A 106 4.41 8.27 -16.28
C ASP A 106 5.46 7.59 -17.17
N SER A 107 5.34 7.75 -18.49
CA SER A 107 6.30 7.25 -19.49
C SER A 107 7.42 8.26 -19.81
N GLY A 108 7.57 9.30 -19.02
CA GLY A 108 8.58 10.34 -19.22
C GLY A 108 10.03 9.87 -19.06
N SER A 109 10.25 8.76 -18.37
CA SER A 109 11.51 8.02 -18.34
C SER A 109 11.38 6.75 -19.19
N PRO A 110 12.42 6.33 -19.94
CA PRO A 110 12.38 5.10 -20.73
C PRO A 110 12.18 3.85 -19.86
N TYR A 111 12.56 3.88 -18.61
CA TYR A 111 12.28 2.86 -17.60
C TYR A 111 12.40 3.41 -16.20
N GLN A 112 11.81 2.68 -15.25
CA GLN A 112 11.93 2.91 -13.81
C GLN A 112 12.57 1.69 -13.16
N ILE A 113 13.39 1.92 -12.12
CA ILE A 113 14.08 0.87 -11.38
C ILE A 113 13.67 0.93 -9.91
N TYR A 114 13.46 -0.26 -9.33
CA TYR A 114 13.03 -0.47 -7.95
C TYR A 114 13.87 -1.55 -7.27
N TYR A 115 13.93 -1.55 -5.93
CA TYR A 115 14.49 -2.63 -5.10
C TYR A 115 15.91 -3.05 -5.51
N PHE A 116 16.89 -2.25 -5.14
CA PHE A 116 18.29 -2.48 -5.47
C PHE A 116 18.97 -3.43 -4.49
N ASN A 117 19.79 -4.32 -4.99
CA ASN A 117 20.67 -5.15 -4.18
C ASN A 117 22.09 -5.14 -4.77
N ARG A 118 23.03 -4.43 -4.11
CA ARG A 118 24.43 -4.38 -4.52
C ARG A 118 25.20 -5.55 -3.92
N ARG A 119 26.07 -6.16 -4.72
CA ARG A 119 26.92 -7.27 -4.33
C ARG A 119 28.40 -6.86 -4.34
N ALA A 120 29.20 -7.50 -3.47
CA ALA A 120 30.63 -7.21 -3.34
C ALA A 120 31.42 -7.52 -4.63
N ASN A 121 30.93 -8.43 -5.47
CA ASN A 121 31.50 -8.75 -6.78
C ASN A 121 31.18 -7.72 -7.88
N GLY A 122 30.49 -6.63 -7.50
CA GLY A 122 30.08 -5.54 -8.41
C GLY A 122 28.80 -5.80 -9.20
N VAL A 123 28.11 -6.91 -8.94
CA VAL A 123 26.76 -7.15 -9.50
C VAL A 123 25.74 -6.28 -8.76
N VAL A 124 24.77 -5.76 -9.49
CA VAL A 124 23.58 -5.09 -8.95
C VAL A 124 22.37 -5.81 -9.51
N TYR A 125 21.54 -6.33 -8.61
CA TYR A 125 20.20 -6.83 -8.92
C TYR A 125 19.18 -5.72 -8.73
N TYR A 126 18.16 -5.66 -9.58
CA TYR A 126 17.09 -4.67 -9.48
C TYR A 126 15.84 -5.09 -10.26
N MET A 127 14.71 -4.62 -9.80
CA MET A 127 13.46 -4.68 -10.57
C MET A 127 13.40 -3.49 -11.51
N LYS A 128 13.04 -3.72 -12.78
CA LYS A 128 12.95 -2.70 -13.82
C LYS A 128 11.66 -2.85 -14.59
N MET A 129 11.01 -1.74 -14.87
CA MET A 129 9.82 -1.66 -15.72
C MET A 129 10.06 -0.66 -16.84
N LEU A 130 10.00 -1.12 -18.09
CA LEU A 130 10.07 -0.24 -19.25
C LEU A 130 8.83 0.64 -19.36
N ALA A 131 8.95 1.78 -20.04
CA ALA A 131 7.80 2.65 -20.33
C ALA A 131 6.68 1.92 -21.09
N SER A 132 7.00 0.90 -21.86
CA SER A 132 6.05 0.07 -22.61
C SER A 132 5.51 -1.14 -21.86
N GLU A 133 6.00 -1.43 -20.64
CA GLU A 133 5.60 -2.59 -19.84
C GLU A 133 4.60 -2.22 -18.75
N ASN A 134 3.83 -3.20 -18.29
CA ASN A 134 2.83 -3.03 -17.26
C ASN A 134 3.26 -3.56 -15.88
N VAL A 135 4.27 -4.43 -15.85
CA VAL A 135 4.82 -5.01 -14.62
C VAL A 135 6.35 -4.98 -14.64
N ALA A 136 6.94 -4.87 -13.46
CA ALA A 136 8.40 -4.88 -13.32
C ALA A 136 8.94 -6.30 -13.49
N LYS A 137 10.12 -6.41 -14.13
CA LYS A 137 10.89 -7.64 -14.32
C LYS A 137 12.19 -7.56 -13.53
N LEU A 138 12.77 -8.70 -13.18
CA LEU A 138 14.03 -8.75 -12.44
C LEU A 138 15.22 -8.84 -13.39
N TYR A 139 16.19 -7.99 -13.14
CA TYR A 139 17.43 -7.91 -13.92
C TYR A 139 18.66 -7.95 -13.03
N GLU A 140 19.79 -8.29 -13.63
CA GLU A 140 21.11 -8.08 -13.06
C GLU A 140 22.02 -7.32 -14.03
N ARG A 141 23.03 -6.64 -13.47
CA ARG A 141 24.09 -5.98 -14.22
C ARG A 141 25.39 -5.92 -13.41
N LYS A 142 26.50 -6.22 -14.04
CA LYS A 142 27.82 -6.12 -13.38
C LYS A 142 28.46 -4.77 -13.71
N GLY A 143 28.58 -3.93 -12.68
CA GLY A 143 29.14 -2.58 -12.81
C GLY A 143 28.31 -1.64 -13.68
N LYS A 144 28.80 -0.42 -13.89
CA LYS A 144 28.06 0.64 -14.59
C LYS A 144 27.87 0.36 -16.09
N GLN A 145 28.84 -0.32 -16.71
CA GLN A 145 28.86 -0.58 -18.16
C GLN A 145 28.60 -2.06 -18.52
N GLY A 146 28.29 -2.91 -17.54
CA GLY A 146 27.99 -4.31 -17.77
C GLY A 146 26.72 -4.51 -18.60
N ILE A 147 26.67 -5.62 -19.32
CA ILE A 147 25.46 -6.04 -20.03
C ILE A 147 24.38 -6.36 -19.01
N GLU A 148 23.19 -5.82 -19.25
CA GLU A 148 22.02 -6.11 -18.46
C GLU A 148 21.43 -7.46 -18.87
N GLN A 149 21.12 -8.32 -17.89
CA GLN A 149 20.53 -9.63 -18.11
C GLN A 149 19.17 -9.72 -17.43
N LEU A 150 18.14 -10.13 -18.18
CA LEU A 150 16.82 -10.45 -17.65
C LEU A 150 16.88 -11.80 -16.90
N LEU A 151 16.51 -11.80 -15.64
CA LEU A 151 16.48 -13.01 -14.80
C LEU A 151 15.07 -13.58 -14.66
N VAL A 152 14.09 -12.74 -14.32
CA VAL A 152 12.70 -13.17 -14.11
C VAL A 152 11.74 -12.22 -14.83
N ASP A 153 10.88 -12.81 -15.66
CA ASP A 153 9.73 -12.16 -16.28
C ASP A 153 8.46 -12.79 -15.69
N PRO A 154 7.73 -12.07 -14.80
CA PRO A 154 6.53 -12.62 -14.17
C PRO A 154 5.41 -12.90 -15.17
N GLU A 155 5.35 -12.16 -16.30
CA GLU A 155 4.32 -12.33 -17.33
C GLU A 155 4.39 -13.69 -18.03
N LYS A 156 5.54 -14.37 -18.00
CA LYS A 156 5.68 -15.74 -18.54
C LYS A 156 4.84 -16.79 -17.80
N ARG A 157 4.28 -16.45 -16.65
CA ARG A 157 3.38 -17.32 -15.88
C ARG A 157 1.89 -17.05 -16.14
N ASN A 158 1.56 -16.01 -16.87
CA ASN A 158 0.19 -15.71 -17.25
C ASN A 158 -0.34 -16.80 -18.19
N VAL A 159 -1.48 -17.40 -17.88
CA VAL A 159 -2.13 -18.42 -18.71
C VAL A 159 -3.21 -17.80 -19.62
N SER A 160 -3.63 -16.57 -19.31
CA SER A 160 -4.58 -15.79 -20.12
C SER A 160 -4.15 -14.31 -20.19
N LYS A 161 -4.82 -13.52 -21.05
CA LYS A 161 -4.55 -12.08 -21.16
C LYS A 161 -5.09 -11.29 -19.99
N ASP A 162 -6.05 -11.84 -19.28
CA ASP A 162 -6.74 -11.21 -18.15
C ASP A 162 -6.01 -11.51 -16.82
N GLU A 163 -4.98 -12.35 -16.86
CA GLU A 163 -4.14 -12.64 -15.70
C GLU A 163 -2.87 -11.83 -15.73
N HIS A 164 -2.42 -11.41 -14.57
CA HIS A 164 -1.09 -10.85 -14.39
C HIS A 164 -0.45 -11.38 -13.12
N HIS A 165 0.86 -11.59 -13.21
CA HIS A 165 1.72 -11.90 -12.06
C HIS A 165 2.67 -10.74 -11.83
N THR A 166 2.98 -10.48 -10.56
CA THR A 166 3.94 -9.44 -10.16
C THR A 166 4.96 -10.00 -9.19
N LEU A 167 6.17 -9.43 -9.23
CA LEU A 167 7.25 -9.72 -8.28
C LEU A 167 6.97 -9.00 -6.97
N GLN A 168 7.00 -9.74 -5.84
CA GLN A 168 6.89 -9.18 -4.49
C GLN A 168 8.26 -8.89 -3.89
N PHE A 169 9.18 -9.81 -4.05
CA PHE A 169 10.55 -9.71 -3.54
C PHE A 169 11.50 -10.58 -4.37
N TYR A 170 12.79 -10.34 -4.18
CA TYR A 170 13.86 -11.23 -4.63
C TYR A 170 15.05 -11.15 -3.67
N ILE A 171 15.78 -12.25 -3.49
CA ILE A 171 16.87 -12.35 -2.52
C ILE A 171 17.97 -13.24 -3.09
N PRO A 172 19.10 -12.69 -3.55
CA PRO A 172 20.26 -13.48 -3.97
C PRO A 172 20.89 -14.23 -2.80
N SER A 173 21.39 -15.44 -3.03
CA SER A 173 22.18 -16.17 -2.03
C SER A 173 23.47 -15.46 -1.69
N PRO A 174 24.10 -15.73 -0.52
CA PRO A 174 25.33 -15.06 -0.10
C PRO A 174 26.51 -15.29 -1.06
N ASP A 175 26.51 -16.38 -1.82
CA ASP A 175 27.53 -16.74 -2.82
C ASP A 175 27.17 -16.33 -4.27
N ASP A 176 26.03 -15.65 -4.46
CA ASP A 176 25.51 -15.21 -5.76
C ASP A 176 25.24 -16.38 -6.76
N ARG A 177 24.99 -17.58 -6.25
CA ARG A 177 24.68 -18.76 -7.10
C ARG A 177 23.20 -18.95 -7.31
N TYR A 178 22.39 -18.68 -6.30
CA TYR A 178 20.95 -18.87 -6.33
C TYR A 178 20.21 -17.60 -6.03
N LEU A 179 18.95 -17.52 -6.46
CA LEU A 179 18.08 -16.39 -6.20
C LEU A 179 16.70 -16.91 -5.83
N ILE A 180 16.20 -16.46 -4.67
CA ILE A 180 14.80 -16.63 -4.27
C ILE A 180 14.01 -15.47 -4.85
N TYR A 181 12.80 -15.74 -5.39
CA TYR A 181 11.86 -14.68 -5.76
C TYR A 181 10.43 -15.08 -5.47
N GLY A 182 9.61 -14.10 -5.06
CA GLY A 182 8.20 -14.29 -4.76
C GLY A 182 7.32 -13.70 -5.85
N LEU A 183 6.30 -14.44 -6.29
CA LEU A 183 5.27 -13.98 -7.22
C LEU A 183 3.89 -14.02 -6.60
N THR A 184 3.07 -13.03 -6.97
CA THR A 184 1.63 -12.99 -6.64
C THR A 184 0.83 -12.74 -7.91
N GLN A 185 -0.43 -13.21 -7.90
CA GLN A 185 -1.36 -13.10 -9.03
C GLN A 185 -2.50 -12.15 -8.71
N GLY A 186 -2.88 -11.29 -9.67
CA GLY A 186 -4.10 -10.48 -9.64
C GLY A 186 -4.23 -9.55 -8.42
N GLY A 187 -3.13 -9.11 -7.82
CA GLY A 187 -3.13 -8.27 -6.62
C GLY A 187 -3.60 -8.98 -5.34
N SER A 188 -3.73 -10.31 -5.35
CA SER A 188 -4.21 -11.10 -4.19
C SER A 188 -3.21 -11.16 -3.02
N GLU A 189 -1.97 -10.73 -3.23
CA GLU A 189 -0.86 -10.81 -2.27
C GLU A 189 -0.55 -12.23 -1.75
N LYS A 190 -1.20 -13.26 -2.29
CA LYS A 190 -0.88 -14.65 -2.01
C LYS A 190 0.41 -15.02 -2.71
N THR A 191 1.49 -15.06 -1.95
CA THR A 191 2.83 -15.21 -2.51
C THR A 191 3.25 -16.68 -2.59
N THR A 192 3.73 -17.07 -3.76
CA THR A 192 4.48 -18.30 -3.97
C THR A 192 5.94 -17.98 -4.26
N LEU A 193 6.82 -18.60 -3.50
CA LEU A 193 8.27 -18.48 -3.63
C LEU A 193 8.77 -19.46 -4.68
N TYR A 194 9.73 -19.04 -5.48
CA TYR A 194 10.45 -19.79 -6.49
C TYR A 194 11.94 -19.57 -6.39
N LEU A 195 12.72 -20.44 -7.02
CA LEU A 195 14.17 -20.42 -7.01
C LEU A 195 14.73 -20.41 -8.44
N LEU A 196 15.84 -19.70 -8.61
CA LEU A 196 16.59 -19.59 -9.86
C LEU A 196 18.06 -19.93 -9.59
N ASP A 197 18.67 -20.80 -10.39
CA ASP A 197 20.13 -20.96 -10.45
C ASP A 197 20.69 -19.87 -11.38
N LEU A 198 21.46 -18.94 -10.82
CA LEU A 198 22.00 -17.78 -11.53
C LEU A 198 23.12 -18.15 -12.53
N ASN A 199 23.78 -19.29 -12.35
CA ASN A 199 24.82 -19.74 -13.28
C ASN A 199 24.23 -20.33 -14.57
N THR A 200 23.11 -21.02 -14.46
CA THR A 200 22.46 -21.67 -15.59
C THR A 200 21.29 -20.85 -16.16
N GLY A 201 20.74 -19.91 -15.38
CA GLY A 201 19.52 -19.19 -15.71
C GLY A 201 18.25 -20.05 -15.64
N MET A 202 18.33 -21.24 -15.05
CA MET A 202 17.23 -22.19 -14.97
C MET A 202 16.51 -22.08 -13.62
N ALA A 203 15.18 -22.11 -13.67
CA ALA A 203 14.38 -22.26 -12.45
C ALA A 203 14.58 -23.65 -11.85
N LEU A 204 14.74 -23.73 -10.53
CA LEU A 204 14.72 -24.99 -9.79
C LEU A 204 13.29 -25.52 -9.67
N ALA A 205 13.16 -26.80 -9.34
CA ALA A 205 11.85 -27.43 -9.16
C ALA A 205 11.15 -26.99 -7.87
N ASP A 206 11.90 -26.45 -6.94
CA ASP A 206 11.42 -26.03 -5.62
C ASP A 206 10.46 -24.85 -5.72
N SER A 207 9.31 -24.97 -5.09
CA SER A 207 8.36 -23.87 -4.93
C SER A 207 7.65 -23.98 -3.59
N VAL A 208 7.48 -22.84 -2.90
CA VAL A 208 6.82 -22.79 -1.61
C VAL A 208 5.63 -21.84 -1.69
N ASP A 209 4.44 -22.36 -1.45
CA ASP A 209 3.21 -21.58 -1.40
C ASP A 209 2.98 -20.94 -0.02
N ARG A 210 1.99 -20.04 0.06
CA ARG A 210 1.55 -19.43 1.32
C ARG A 210 2.68 -18.74 2.11
N VAL A 211 3.71 -18.23 1.42
CA VAL A 211 4.77 -17.45 2.05
C VAL A 211 4.18 -16.13 2.55
N ASP A 212 4.50 -15.76 3.80
CA ASP A 212 4.07 -14.49 4.37
C ASP A 212 4.58 -13.32 3.52
N PRO A 213 3.69 -12.47 2.98
CA PRO A 213 4.12 -11.38 2.11
C PRO A 213 4.41 -10.08 2.86
N TRP A 214 4.09 -9.98 4.17
CA TRP A 214 4.02 -8.68 4.86
C TRP A 214 4.97 -8.52 6.04
N TYR A 215 5.08 -9.55 6.89
CA TYR A 215 5.78 -9.45 8.17
C TYR A 215 7.17 -10.05 8.16
N SER A 216 7.48 -10.91 7.19
CA SER A 216 8.80 -11.50 7.02
C SER A 216 9.14 -11.73 5.55
N VAL A 217 10.41 -11.53 5.21
CA VAL A 217 10.94 -11.97 3.92
C VAL A 217 11.88 -13.15 4.15
N PRO A 218 11.97 -14.11 3.22
CA PRO A 218 12.93 -15.21 3.32
C PRO A 218 14.35 -14.68 3.48
N ASN A 219 15.20 -15.42 4.19
CA ASN A 219 16.61 -15.09 4.26
C ASN A 219 17.47 -16.34 4.19
N TRP A 220 18.57 -16.24 3.41
CA TRP A 220 19.51 -17.33 3.23
C TRP A 220 20.29 -17.61 4.51
N LEU A 221 20.55 -18.88 4.77
CA LEU A 221 21.51 -19.29 5.77
C LEU A 221 22.96 -19.23 5.22
N PRO A 222 23.97 -19.20 6.09
CA PRO A 222 25.38 -19.07 5.66
C PRO A 222 25.89 -20.20 4.76
N ASP A 223 25.23 -21.35 4.75
CA ASP A 223 25.55 -22.51 3.92
C ASP A 223 25.25 -22.29 2.42
N CYS A 224 24.54 -21.22 2.07
CA CYS A 224 24.08 -20.89 0.71
C CYS A 224 23.22 -21.98 0.03
N ARG A 225 22.74 -22.96 0.80
CA ARG A 225 21.95 -24.10 0.34
C ARG A 225 20.61 -24.21 1.04
N SER A 226 20.43 -23.48 2.12
CA SER A 226 19.19 -23.44 2.84
C SER A 226 18.80 -21.99 3.14
N PHE A 227 17.51 -21.77 3.34
CA PHE A 227 16.97 -20.47 3.71
C PHE A 227 15.82 -20.63 4.71
N VAL A 228 15.57 -19.57 5.44
CA VAL A 228 14.47 -19.46 6.40
C VAL A 228 13.33 -18.67 5.77
N TYR A 229 12.10 -19.09 6.01
CA TYR A 229 10.89 -18.40 5.55
C TYR A 229 9.73 -18.61 6.54
N THR A 230 8.77 -17.71 6.53
CA THR A 230 7.52 -17.87 7.30
C THR A 230 6.40 -18.31 6.35
N ARG A 231 5.68 -19.33 6.73
CA ARG A 231 4.57 -19.91 5.96
C ARG A 231 3.27 -19.73 6.74
N LEU A 232 2.27 -19.22 6.07
CA LEU A 232 0.93 -19.13 6.61
C LEU A 232 0.28 -20.49 6.71
N ARG A 233 -0.67 -20.64 7.63
CA ARG A 233 -1.38 -21.92 7.81
C ARG A 233 -2.09 -22.35 6.53
N GLU A 234 -2.28 -23.63 6.37
CA GLU A 234 -3.22 -24.17 5.39
C GLU A 234 -4.65 -23.85 5.83
N THR A 235 -5.47 -23.41 4.88
CA THR A 235 -6.85 -23.03 5.10
C THR A 235 -7.80 -23.92 4.30
N SER A 236 -9.00 -24.12 4.81
CA SER A 236 -10.08 -24.85 4.15
C SER A 236 -11.29 -23.93 3.96
N PRO A 237 -12.28 -24.29 3.14
CA PRO A 237 -13.51 -23.50 2.98
C PRO A 237 -14.29 -23.25 4.26
N VAL A 238 -14.04 -24.05 5.31
CA VAL A 238 -14.68 -23.93 6.63
C VAL A 238 -13.81 -23.18 7.65
N THR A 239 -12.59 -22.78 7.27
CA THR A 239 -11.74 -21.97 8.15
C THR A 239 -12.40 -20.60 8.37
N PRO A 240 -12.65 -20.18 9.62
CA PRO A 240 -13.18 -18.85 9.87
C PRO A 240 -12.28 -17.76 9.29
N PRO A 241 -12.83 -16.69 8.69
CA PRO A 241 -12.02 -15.59 8.15
C PRO A 241 -11.02 -15.03 9.17
N THR A 242 -11.41 -14.87 10.41
CA THR A 242 -10.57 -14.36 11.52
C THR A 242 -9.37 -15.25 11.87
N GLU A 243 -9.30 -16.46 11.34
CA GLU A 243 -8.22 -17.41 11.61
C GLU A 243 -7.25 -17.59 10.44
N LEU A 244 -7.49 -16.93 9.30
CA LEU A 244 -6.69 -17.13 8.09
C LEU A 244 -5.20 -16.84 8.30
N TRP A 245 -4.89 -15.86 9.15
CA TRP A 245 -3.52 -15.42 9.45
C TRP A 245 -2.95 -16.04 10.74
N ASN A 246 -3.75 -16.80 11.51
CA ASN A 246 -3.31 -17.35 12.78
C ASN A 246 -2.36 -18.54 12.60
N ASN A 247 -1.48 -18.73 13.60
CA ASN A 247 -0.55 -19.86 13.67
C ASN A 247 0.41 -19.95 12.47
N SER A 248 0.88 -18.81 11.96
CA SER A 248 2.01 -18.76 11.05
C SER A 248 3.25 -19.39 11.67
N ARG A 249 4.13 -19.98 10.85
CA ARG A 249 5.27 -20.78 11.31
C ARG A 249 6.50 -20.45 10.49
N THR A 250 7.66 -20.48 11.14
CA THR A 250 8.95 -20.32 10.46
C THR A 250 9.58 -21.66 10.18
N TYR A 251 10.01 -21.86 8.96
CA TYR A 251 10.63 -23.08 8.47
C TYR A 251 12.02 -22.82 7.88
N GLN A 252 12.84 -23.88 7.80
CA GLN A 252 14.04 -23.94 7.01
C GLN A 252 13.79 -24.86 5.81
N HIS A 253 14.02 -24.33 4.61
CA HIS A 253 14.03 -25.11 3.37
C HIS A 253 15.48 -25.41 2.93
N VAL A 254 15.72 -26.64 2.47
CA VAL A 254 16.97 -27.06 1.86
C VAL A 254 16.75 -27.26 0.37
N LEU A 255 17.57 -26.65 -0.47
CA LEU A 255 17.42 -26.73 -1.93
C LEU A 255 17.35 -28.16 -2.43
N GLY A 256 16.36 -28.43 -3.25
CA GLY A 256 16.09 -29.76 -3.85
C GLY A 256 15.26 -30.70 -2.97
N GLU A 257 14.84 -30.23 -1.76
CA GLU A 257 13.99 -31.04 -0.89
C GLU A 257 12.50 -30.66 -1.08
N ASN A 258 11.61 -31.52 -0.59
CA ASN A 258 10.19 -31.28 -0.65
C ASN A 258 9.77 -30.29 0.46
N PRO A 259 9.20 -29.10 0.15
CA PRO A 259 8.82 -28.08 1.14
C PRO A 259 7.82 -28.58 2.22
N GLU A 260 7.05 -29.63 1.95
CA GLU A 260 6.14 -30.21 2.94
C GLU A 260 6.88 -31.01 4.05
N LYS A 261 8.20 -31.23 3.86
CA LYS A 261 9.08 -31.86 4.85
C LYS A 261 10.05 -30.91 5.49
N ASP A 262 9.89 -29.60 5.24
CA ASP A 262 10.78 -28.57 5.77
C ASP A 262 10.83 -28.58 7.28
N GLN A 263 12.03 -28.31 7.81
CA GLN A 263 12.25 -28.29 9.23
C GLN A 263 11.57 -27.08 9.88
N LEU A 264 10.67 -27.35 10.84
CA LEU A 264 10.07 -26.31 11.67
C LEU A 264 11.11 -25.69 12.61
N LEU A 265 11.30 -24.38 12.53
CA LEU A 265 12.24 -23.62 13.37
C LEU A 265 11.57 -22.90 14.54
N LEU A 266 10.36 -22.32 14.29
CA LEU A 266 9.72 -21.50 15.26
C LEU A 266 8.19 -21.49 15.07
N ALA A 267 7.47 -21.75 16.16
CA ALA A 267 6.01 -21.74 16.20
C ALA A 267 5.51 -21.45 17.62
N ALA A 268 4.25 -21.14 17.76
CA ALA A 268 3.60 -20.99 19.06
C ALA A 268 3.77 -22.25 19.92
N LYS A 269 4.14 -22.06 21.18
CA LYS A 269 4.34 -23.13 22.20
C LYS A 269 5.50 -24.10 21.89
N MET A 270 6.36 -23.83 20.91
CA MET A 270 7.49 -24.70 20.59
C MET A 270 8.62 -24.65 21.62
N PHE A 271 8.92 -23.45 22.11
CA PHE A 271 9.96 -23.22 23.12
C PHE A 271 9.35 -22.53 24.36
N PRO A 272 9.52 -23.07 25.57
CA PRO A 272 8.93 -22.48 26.77
C PRO A 272 9.38 -21.03 27.06
N GLN A 273 10.60 -20.68 26.64
CA GLN A 273 11.19 -19.34 26.83
C GLN A 273 10.80 -18.32 25.74
N VAL A 274 10.16 -18.75 24.64
CA VAL A 274 9.75 -17.89 23.55
C VAL A 274 8.24 -17.76 23.55
N ASN A 275 7.74 -16.58 23.90
CA ASN A 275 6.30 -16.32 23.87
C ASN A 275 5.85 -15.94 22.45
N ILE A 276 4.99 -16.77 21.86
CA ILE A 276 4.36 -16.56 20.55
C ILE A 276 2.88 -16.87 20.70
N GLU A 277 2.05 -15.85 20.52
CA GLU A 277 0.61 -16.02 20.48
C GLU A 277 0.13 -16.54 19.11
N PRO A 278 -1.03 -17.17 19.01
CA PRO A 278 -1.56 -17.66 17.71
C PRO A 278 -1.67 -16.56 16.65
N THR A 279 -1.83 -15.31 17.04
CA THR A 279 -1.96 -14.14 16.17
C THR A 279 -0.64 -13.48 15.77
N ASP A 280 0.48 -13.99 16.30
CA ASP A 280 1.81 -13.46 16.03
C ASP A 280 2.43 -14.06 14.76
N PHE A 281 3.37 -13.30 14.20
CA PHE A 281 4.13 -13.68 13.01
C PHE A 281 5.61 -13.84 13.38
N PRO A 282 6.05 -15.10 13.65
CA PRO A 282 7.45 -15.37 13.94
C PRO A 282 8.29 -15.36 12.66
N SER A 283 9.52 -14.90 12.77
CA SER A 283 10.55 -15.02 11.73
C SER A 283 11.93 -15.17 12.34
N VAL A 284 12.90 -15.70 11.59
CA VAL A 284 14.29 -15.87 12.03
C VAL A 284 15.23 -15.20 11.03
N TRP A 285 16.09 -14.33 11.50
CA TRP A 285 17.06 -13.55 10.73
C TRP A 285 18.48 -14.01 11.01
N VAL A 286 19.23 -14.34 9.95
CA VAL A 286 20.63 -14.76 10.04
C VAL A 286 21.45 -13.96 9.02
N PRO A 287 21.95 -12.77 9.36
CA PRO A 287 22.79 -11.99 8.45
C PRO A 287 24.07 -12.73 8.11
N LYS A 288 24.54 -12.58 6.86
CA LYS A 288 25.84 -13.12 6.41
C LYS A 288 26.96 -12.70 7.37
N GLY A 289 27.74 -13.67 7.83
CA GLY A 289 28.88 -13.45 8.73
C GLY A 289 28.49 -13.20 10.20
N SER A 290 27.23 -13.37 10.58
CA SER A 290 26.81 -13.36 11.98
C SER A 290 26.93 -14.77 12.59
N GLU A 291 27.43 -14.84 13.83
CA GLU A 291 27.40 -16.06 14.65
C GLU A 291 26.08 -16.25 15.38
N PHE A 292 25.21 -15.23 15.34
CA PHE A 292 23.92 -15.21 16.01
C PHE A 292 22.77 -15.08 14.99
N ALA A 293 21.68 -15.79 15.30
CA ALA A 293 20.37 -15.58 14.71
C ALA A 293 19.52 -14.74 15.65
N VAL A 294 18.60 -13.96 15.08
CA VAL A 294 17.57 -13.24 15.83
C VAL A 294 16.19 -13.76 15.41
N ALA A 295 15.42 -14.29 16.36
CA ALA A 295 14.01 -14.53 16.18
C ALA A 295 13.26 -13.24 16.43
N GLN A 296 12.48 -12.79 15.46
CA GLN A 296 11.56 -11.67 15.54
C GLN A 296 10.14 -12.20 15.70
N ILE A 297 9.42 -11.68 16.69
CA ILE A 297 7.99 -11.91 16.85
C ILE A 297 7.29 -10.58 16.58
N LYS A 298 6.51 -10.56 15.50
CA LYS A 298 5.68 -9.43 15.09
C LYS A 298 4.27 -9.66 15.58
N HIS A 299 3.71 -8.70 16.33
CA HIS A 299 2.39 -8.80 16.99
C HIS A 299 1.31 -8.15 16.10
N GLY A 300 0.96 -8.81 14.99
CA GLY A 300 0.08 -8.22 13.98
C GLY A 300 0.63 -6.88 13.48
N ASP A 301 -0.23 -5.88 13.36
CA ASP A 301 0.15 -4.52 12.90
C ASP A 301 0.71 -3.61 14.01
N GLN A 302 0.94 -4.16 15.21
CA GLN A 302 1.63 -3.44 16.28
C GLN A 302 3.06 -3.07 15.85
N SER A 303 3.50 -1.86 16.15
CA SER A 303 4.84 -1.42 15.79
C SER A 303 5.94 -2.06 16.64
N GLU A 304 5.64 -2.37 17.90
CA GLU A 304 6.61 -2.96 18.84
C GLU A 304 6.88 -4.44 18.54
N LEU A 305 8.16 -4.82 18.67
CA LEU A 305 8.68 -6.16 18.40
C LEU A 305 9.07 -6.86 19.70
N THR A 306 8.98 -8.19 19.69
CA THR A 306 9.71 -9.03 20.64
C THR A 306 10.84 -9.75 19.90
N LEU A 307 12.06 -9.68 20.45
CA LEU A 307 13.25 -10.26 19.83
C LEU A 307 13.94 -11.23 20.78
N TYR A 308 14.42 -12.36 20.21
CA TYR A 308 15.26 -13.33 20.88
C TYR A 308 16.52 -13.59 20.06
N ALA A 309 17.65 -13.87 20.72
CA ALA A 309 18.91 -14.23 20.08
C ALA A 309 19.32 -15.66 20.42
N ALA A 310 19.95 -16.35 19.48
CA ALA A 310 20.56 -17.66 19.72
C ALA A 310 21.77 -17.82 18.78
N PRO A 311 22.78 -18.68 19.16
CA PRO A 311 23.86 -19.03 18.24
C PRO A 311 23.32 -19.73 16.97
N VAL A 312 23.84 -19.33 15.80
CA VAL A 312 23.40 -19.89 14.49
C VAL A 312 23.50 -21.41 14.46
N GLY A 313 24.60 -22.00 14.98
CA GLY A 313 24.78 -23.45 15.02
C GLY A 313 23.81 -24.22 15.91
N SER A 314 22.94 -23.56 16.66
CA SER A 314 21.87 -24.18 17.47
C SER A 314 20.50 -24.15 16.82
N ILE A 315 20.32 -23.37 15.74
CA ILE A 315 19.02 -23.22 15.09
C ILE A 315 18.54 -24.56 14.54
N GLY A 316 17.26 -24.82 14.70
CA GLY A 316 16.62 -26.09 14.31
C GLY A 316 16.76 -27.22 15.33
N LYS A 317 17.48 -27.03 16.43
CA LYS A 317 17.52 -28.01 17.52
C LYS A 317 16.34 -27.80 18.48
N SER A 318 15.83 -28.90 19.04
CA SER A 318 14.70 -28.84 20.00
C SER A 318 15.02 -28.06 21.28
N ASN A 319 16.30 -27.85 21.58
CA ASN A 319 16.80 -27.11 22.73
C ASN A 319 17.54 -25.82 22.35
N THR A 320 17.22 -25.21 21.21
CA THR A 320 17.80 -23.92 20.80
C THR A 320 17.73 -22.93 21.95
N PRO A 321 18.87 -22.40 22.42
CA PRO A 321 18.93 -21.56 23.63
C PRO A 321 18.57 -20.10 23.33
N TRP A 322 17.32 -19.86 23.00
CA TRP A 322 16.81 -18.50 22.76
C TRP A 322 16.89 -17.63 24.00
N VAL A 323 17.56 -16.50 23.93
CA VAL A 323 17.65 -15.49 24.98
C VAL A 323 16.92 -14.23 24.53
N LYS A 324 16.05 -13.70 25.39
CA LYS A 324 15.28 -12.49 25.09
C LYS A 324 16.22 -11.28 24.95
N VAL A 325 16.05 -10.53 23.88
CA VAL A 325 16.74 -9.25 23.61
C VAL A 325 15.89 -8.08 24.06
N CYS A 326 14.61 -8.08 23.67
CA CYS A 326 13.62 -7.08 24.06
C CYS A 326 12.22 -7.66 23.97
N ASP A 327 11.25 -6.97 24.55
CA ASP A 327 9.83 -7.24 24.38
C ASP A 327 9.04 -5.95 24.12
N VAL A 328 7.71 -6.07 23.99
CA VAL A 328 6.79 -4.96 23.71
C VAL A 328 6.99 -3.77 24.68
N ALA A 329 7.27 -4.03 25.97
CA ALA A 329 7.47 -2.98 26.97
C ALA A 329 8.73 -2.13 26.75
N ASP A 330 9.65 -2.61 25.90
CA ASP A 330 10.85 -1.88 25.51
C ASP A 330 10.63 -0.92 24.34
N SER A 331 9.42 -0.95 23.77
CA SER A 331 8.98 -0.06 22.67
C SER A 331 9.96 -0.05 21.49
N VAL A 332 10.50 -1.22 21.14
CA VAL A 332 11.40 -1.40 20.00
C VAL A 332 10.57 -1.63 18.74
N SER A 333 10.71 -0.78 17.74
CA SER A 333 9.96 -0.85 16.46
C SER A 333 10.79 -1.32 15.27
N GLU A 334 12.10 -1.20 15.34
CA GLU A 334 13.04 -1.54 14.28
C GLU A 334 14.34 -2.09 14.86
N PHE A 335 14.98 -3.01 14.13
CA PHE A 335 16.30 -3.49 14.50
C PHE A 335 17.19 -3.76 13.29
N THR A 336 18.48 -3.73 13.52
CA THR A 336 19.48 -4.25 12.57
C THR A 336 20.64 -4.88 13.33
N MET A 337 21.38 -5.76 12.65
CA MET A 337 22.47 -6.51 13.25
C MET A 337 23.81 -6.18 12.57
N MET A 338 24.88 -6.14 13.32
CA MET A 338 26.25 -6.05 12.79
C MET A 338 27.18 -6.84 13.69
N LYS A 339 27.73 -7.93 13.19
CA LYS A 339 28.54 -8.90 13.95
C LYS A 339 27.76 -9.42 15.18
N GLU A 340 28.36 -9.31 16.38
CA GLU A 340 27.77 -9.71 17.67
C GLU A 340 26.84 -8.65 18.30
N TYR A 341 26.52 -7.58 17.59
CA TYR A 341 25.67 -6.51 18.10
C TYR A 341 24.33 -6.41 17.37
N VAL A 342 23.30 -6.06 18.13
CA VAL A 342 22.00 -5.61 17.61
C VAL A 342 21.81 -4.13 17.93
N TYR A 343 21.35 -3.38 16.94
CA TYR A 343 20.96 -1.98 17.04
C TYR A 343 19.44 -1.91 17.02
N LEU A 344 18.86 -1.20 17.97
CA LEU A 344 17.44 -1.17 18.24
C LEU A 344 16.92 0.27 18.21
N VAL A 345 15.88 0.53 17.46
CA VAL A 345 15.13 1.79 17.47
C VAL A 345 14.02 1.67 18.50
N SER A 346 14.11 2.45 19.60
CA SER A 346 13.19 2.32 20.72
C SER A 346 12.58 3.67 21.11
N ALA A 347 11.28 3.66 21.36
CA ALA A 347 10.52 4.80 21.90
C ALA A 347 10.53 4.85 23.43
N LYS A 348 11.13 3.87 24.12
CA LYS A 348 11.16 3.83 25.59
C LYS A 348 11.85 5.05 26.18
N ASN A 349 11.08 5.91 26.86
CA ASN A 349 11.55 7.23 27.36
C ASN A 349 12.16 8.13 26.26
N ALA A 350 11.65 8.01 25.02
CA ALA A 350 12.13 8.72 23.85
C ALA A 350 10.99 8.83 22.79
N PRO A 351 10.04 9.74 22.92
CA PRO A 351 8.84 9.79 22.07
C PRO A 351 9.15 9.93 20.57
N ARG A 352 10.32 10.51 20.23
CA ARG A 352 10.83 10.58 18.86
C ARG A 352 11.89 9.52 18.55
N TYR A 353 11.88 8.44 19.33
CA TYR A 353 12.81 7.32 19.28
C TYR A 353 14.26 7.68 19.58
N LYS A 354 15.01 6.67 19.89
CA LYS A 354 16.46 6.66 20.05
C LYS A 354 17.03 5.40 19.43
N LEU A 355 18.29 5.42 19.03
CA LEU A 355 19.00 4.21 18.60
C LEU A 355 19.92 3.74 19.71
N VAL A 356 19.74 2.51 20.15
CA VAL A 356 20.58 1.86 21.16
C VAL A 356 21.26 0.61 20.60
N ARG A 357 22.34 0.16 21.21
CA ARG A 357 23.07 -1.05 20.84
C ARG A 357 23.31 -1.94 22.05
N THR A 358 23.00 -3.24 21.93
CA THR A 358 23.35 -4.26 22.92
C THR A 358 24.02 -5.47 22.25
N SER A 359 24.68 -6.31 23.07
CA SER A 359 25.32 -7.54 22.58
C SER A 359 24.29 -8.63 22.35
N LEU A 360 24.48 -9.46 21.31
CA LEU A 360 23.71 -10.69 21.10
C LEU A 360 24.23 -11.87 21.93
N VAL A 361 25.49 -11.78 22.41
CA VAL A 361 26.10 -12.80 23.32
C VAL A 361 25.44 -12.77 24.70
N SER A 362 25.19 -11.57 25.20
CA SER A 362 24.56 -11.33 26.50
C SER A 362 23.70 -10.07 26.38
N PRO A 363 22.47 -10.19 25.90
CA PRO A 363 21.60 -9.04 25.72
C PRO A 363 21.28 -8.38 27.08
N ASP A 364 21.57 -7.09 27.19
CA ASP A 364 21.20 -6.27 28.34
C ASP A 364 20.72 -4.91 27.81
N LEU A 365 19.40 -4.77 27.64
CA LEU A 365 18.83 -3.56 27.10
C LEU A 365 18.82 -2.39 28.09
N PRO A 366 18.61 -2.57 29.41
CA PRO A 366 18.81 -1.52 30.40
C PRO A 366 20.20 -0.87 30.36
N ALA A 367 21.25 -1.66 30.13
CA ALA A 367 22.63 -1.20 30.03
C ALA A 367 23.08 -0.90 28.56
N ALA A 368 22.17 -0.92 27.60
CA ALA A 368 22.48 -0.72 26.18
C ALA A 368 23.13 0.64 25.92
N LYS A 369 24.18 0.66 25.09
CA LYS A 369 24.85 1.89 24.66
C LYS A 369 23.91 2.72 23.79
N VAL A 370 23.65 3.98 24.16
CA VAL A 370 22.93 4.94 23.31
C VAL A 370 23.84 5.38 22.18
N ILE A 371 23.42 5.10 20.95
CA ILE A 371 24.12 5.47 19.71
C ILE A 371 23.59 6.80 19.19
N VAL A 372 22.26 6.95 19.08
CA VAL A 372 21.60 8.22 18.78
C VAL A 372 20.67 8.55 19.93
N PRO A 373 20.93 9.63 20.69
CA PRO A 373 20.05 10.04 21.78
C PRO A 373 18.71 10.56 21.24
N PRO A 374 17.68 10.64 22.08
CA PRO A 374 16.44 11.34 21.72
C PRO A 374 16.75 12.79 21.32
N GLY A 375 16.05 13.29 20.30
CA GLY A 375 16.22 14.64 19.78
C GLY A 375 14.96 15.16 19.09
N GLU A 376 15.08 16.31 18.40
CA GLU A 376 13.99 16.85 17.61
C GLU A 376 13.66 15.99 16.38
N PRO A 377 14.62 15.48 15.59
CA PRO A 377 14.32 14.55 14.52
C PRO A 377 13.84 13.19 15.05
N VAL A 378 12.91 12.58 14.34
CA VAL A 378 12.44 11.22 14.62
C VAL A 378 13.44 10.20 14.07
N VAL A 379 13.96 9.29 14.91
CA VAL A 379 14.80 8.20 14.45
C VAL A 379 13.91 7.09 13.88
N GLU A 380 14.00 6.86 12.55
CA GLU A 380 13.13 5.91 11.86
C GLU A 380 13.75 4.53 11.64
N GLY A 381 15.07 4.44 11.53
CA GLY A 381 15.74 3.16 11.25
C GLY A 381 17.23 3.31 11.06
N ALA A 382 17.92 2.17 10.98
CA ALA A 382 19.35 2.12 10.76
C ALA A 382 19.73 0.97 9.83
N ILE A 383 20.60 1.23 8.86
CA ILE A 383 21.04 0.27 7.86
C ILE A 383 22.57 0.16 7.92
N PRO A 384 23.14 -1.03 8.13
CA PRO A 384 24.58 -1.22 8.21
C PRO A 384 25.21 -1.31 6.81
N ALA A 385 26.28 -0.58 6.60
CA ALA A 385 27.24 -0.77 5.52
C ALA A 385 28.59 -1.25 6.10
N LYS A 386 29.58 -1.54 5.26
CA LYS A 386 30.91 -2.00 5.72
C LYS A 386 31.63 -0.93 6.56
N ASP A 387 31.52 0.33 6.17
CA ASP A 387 32.20 1.47 6.76
C ASP A 387 31.48 2.09 7.96
N ALA A 388 30.14 2.07 7.96
CA ALA A 388 29.37 2.83 8.94
C ALA A 388 27.94 2.31 9.06
N LEU A 389 27.26 2.78 10.09
CA LEU A 389 25.80 2.67 10.25
C LEU A 389 25.16 3.93 9.67
N TYR A 390 24.22 3.75 8.73
CA TYR A 390 23.46 4.83 8.12
C TYR A 390 22.07 4.88 8.77
N VAL A 391 21.83 5.96 9.53
CA VAL A 391 20.58 6.15 10.30
C VAL A 391 19.67 7.09 9.53
N ARG A 392 18.45 6.64 9.29
CA ARG A 392 17.39 7.47 8.71
C ARG A 392 16.69 8.22 9.85
N VAL A 393 16.58 9.53 9.68
CA VAL A 393 15.85 10.40 10.61
C VAL A 393 14.86 11.28 9.83
N LEU A 394 13.68 11.50 10.39
CA LEU A 394 12.67 12.41 9.85
C LEU A 394 12.77 13.76 10.56
N ASP A 395 13.08 14.80 9.82
CA ASP A 395 13.24 16.15 10.31
C ASP A 395 12.36 17.13 9.54
N GLY A 396 11.33 17.68 10.21
CA GLY A 396 10.38 18.61 9.61
C GLY A 396 9.67 18.07 8.35
N GLY A 397 9.38 16.76 8.30
CA GLY A 397 8.74 16.11 7.15
C GLY A 397 9.71 15.62 6.07
N TYR A 398 11.00 15.88 6.21
CA TYR A 398 12.03 15.46 5.27
C TYR A 398 12.91 14.36 5.85
N ASN A 399 13.13 13.30 5.12
CA ASN A 399 14.08 12.27 5.48
C ASN A 399 15.51 12.78 5.30
N ARG A 400 16.33 12.63 6.35
CA ARG A 400 17.75 12.90 6.39
C ARG A 400 18.52 11.61 6.71
N ILE A 401 19.76 11.54 6.31
CA ILE A 401 20.61 10.38 6.54
C ILE A 401 21.80 10.83 7.39
N MET A 402 21.99 10.17 8.52
CA MET A 402 23.14 10.34 9.41
C MET A 402 24.07 9.14 9.27
N ARG A 403 25.31 9.34 8.91
CA ARG A 403 26.37 8.33 8.93
C ARG A 403 27.00 8.28 10.31
N ILE A 404 27.17 7.10 10.88
CA ILE A 404 27.81 6.89 12.19
C ILE A 404 28.94 5.89 11.99
N ASP A 405 30.18 6.37 12.15
CA ASP A 405 31.39 5.57 12.03
C ASP A 405 31.47 4.52 13.14
N TYR A 406 31.80 3.27 12.81
CA TYR A 406 31.83 2.18 13.79
C TYR A 406 33.03 2.30 14.77
N ALA A 407 34.16 2.82 14.32
CA ALA A 407 35.37 2.90 15.11
C ALA A 407 35.40 4.15 16.02
N THR A 408 35.06 5.31 15.44
CA THR A 408 35.17 6.60 16.14
C THR A 408 33.85 7.01 16.82
N SER A 409 32.73 6.44 16.39
CA SER A 409 31.34 6.88 16.76
C SER A 409 31.05 8.33 16.33
N GLU A 410 31.84 8.89 15.40
CA GLU A 410 31.58 10.18 14.79
C GLU A 410 30.27 10.13 14.00
N LYS A 411 29.47 11.21 14.12
CA LYS A 411 28.18 11.37 13.47
C LYS A 411 28.29 12.46 12.43
N GLU A 412 27.88 12.13 11.21
CA GLU A 412 27.89 13.05 10.08
C GLU A 412 26.51 13.03 9.40
N SER A 413 25.89 14.18 9.21
CA SER A 413 24.68 14.29 8.38
C SER A 413 25.08 14.41 6.92
N LEU A 414 24.59 13.52 6.07
CA LEU A 414 24.86 13.56 4.64
C LEU A 414 24.23 14.81 4.02
N GLN A 415 25.03 15.58 3.30
CA GLN A 415 24.59 16.82 2.66
C GLN A 415 23.86 16.51 1.36
N LEU A 416 22.53 16.41 1.43
CA LEU A 416 21.67 16.22 0.26
C LEU A 416 21.46 17.53 -0.51
N PRO A 417 21.07 17.47 -1.79
CA PRO A 417 20.62 18.66 -2.53
C PRO A 417 19.54 19.42 -1.75
N ALA A 418 19.51 20.73 -1.92
CA ALA A 418 18.60 21.61 -1.19
C ALA A 418 17.12 21.15 -1.35
N ARG A 419 16.41 21.08 -0.22
CA ARG A 419 15.00 20.64 -0.13
C ARG A 419 14.75 19.20 -0.60
N ALA A 420 15.79 18.36 -0.73
CA ALA A 420 15.58 16.96 -1.05
C ALA A 420 15.37 16.13 0.23
N SER A 421 14.49 15.15 0.14
CA SER A 421 14.35 14.03 1.08
C SER A 421 15.22 12.88 0.59
N GLY A 422 15.99 12.23 1.47
CA GLY A 422 16.92 11.17 1.11
C GLY A 422 16.53 9.81 1.65
N TYR A 423 16.58 8.81 0.77
CA TYR A 423 16.26 7.42 1.12
C TYR A 423 17.44 6.52 0.78
N VAL A 424 17.93 5.75 1.76
CA VAL A 424 18.90 4.68 1.49
C VAL A 424 18.15 3.55 0.79
N VAL A 425 18.49 3.29 -0.46
CA VAL A 425 17.84 2.26 -1.28
C VAL A 425 18.68 1.00 -1.43
N SER A 426 19.99 1.07 -1.10
CA SER A 426 20.85 -0.11 -1.03
C SER A 426 22.07 0.15 -0.14
N ALA A 427 22.31 -0.77 0.78
CA ALA A 427 23.53 -0.87 1.58
C ALA A 427 23.95 -2.35 1.66
N SER A 428 25.23 -2.58 1.95
CA SER A 428 25.78 -3.93 2.14
C SER A 428 26.84 -3.92 3.22
N ARG A 429 26.81 -4.90 4.12
CA ARG A 429 27.85 -5.08 5.15
C ARG A 429 29.24 -5.36 4.59
N GLU A 430 29.33 -5.66 3.29
CA GLU A 430 30.57 -5.97 2.59
C GLU A 430 31.08 -4.82 1.71
N ILE A 431 30.28 -3.76 1.53
CA ILE A 431 30.57 -2.63 0.63
C ILE A 431 30.53 -1.32 1.41
N GLU A 432 31.51 -0.47 1.19
CA GLU A 432 31.54 0.89 1.74
C GLU A 432 30.52 1.79 1.03
N GLY A 433 29.95 2.75 1.78
CA GLY A 433 28.97 3.67 1.29
C GLY A 433 27.63 3.03 0.95
N VAL A 434 26.70 3.84 0.47
CA VAL A 434 25.31 3.47 0.21
C VAL A 434 24.82 4.03 -1.11
N PHE A 435 23.79 3.39 -1.69
CA PHE A 435 22.99 4.04 -2.72
C PHE A 435 21.82 4.75 -2.06
N ILE A 436 21.56 5.96 -2.50
CA ILE A 436 20.42 6.76 -2.05
C ILE A 436 19.61 7.28 -3.23
N VAL A 437 18.34 7.50 -2.99
CA VAL A 437 17.49 8.35 -3.85
C VAL A 437 17.25 9.66 -3.10
N ALA A 438 17.49 10.79 -3.75
CA ALA A 438 17.22 12.11 -3.20
C ALA A 438 16.22 12.84 -4.09
N MET A 439 15.01 13.12 -3.57
CA MET A 439 13.91 13.74 -4.32
C MET A 439 13.21 14.82 -3.50
N SER A 440 12.48 15.70 -4.15
CA SER A 440 11.58 16.66 -3.51
C SER A 440 10.15 16.46 -4.01
N TRP A 441 9.20 17.24 -3.51
CA TRP A 441 7.82 17.21 -4.03
C TRP A 441 7.69 17.56 -5.51
N THR A 442 8.63 18.36 -6.03
CA THR A 442 8.57 18.92 -7.40
C THR A 442 9.72 18.48 -8.30
N ARG A 443 10.63 17.65 -7.79
CA ARG A 443 11.78 17.15 -8.54
C ARG A 443 12.01 15.68 -8.29
N GLY A 444 12.09 14.92 -9.37
CA GLY A 444 12.50 13.53 -9.37
C GLY A 444 13.96 13.39 -8.95
N GLY A 445 14.29 12.25 -8.36
CA GLY A 445 15.63 11.93 -7.89
C GLY A 445 16.32 10.87 -8.75
N GLY A 446 17.60 11.06 -9.02
CA GLY A 446 18.47 9.98 -9.50
C GLY A 446 18.92 9.07 -8.36
N ILE A 447 19.50 7.93 -8.73
CA ILE A 447 20.14 7.02 -7.77
C ILE A 447 21.59 7.43 -7.62
N LEU A 448 21.93 7.93 -6.44
CA LEU A 448 23.24 8.44 -6.10
C LEU A 448 24.04 7.41 -5.28
N SER A 449 25.31 7.24 -5.58
CA SER A 449 26.28 6.51 -4.77
C SER A 449 27.00 7.47 -3.85
N TYR A 450 26.93 7.26 -2.55
CA TYR A 450 27.73 7.98 -1.58
C TYR A 450 29.06 7.25 -1.37
N ASP A 451 30.16 8.00 -1.53
CA ASP A 451 31.51 7.56 -1.24
C ASP A 451 31.94 8.13 0.12
N PRO A 452 32.19 7.30 1.15
CA PRO A 452 32.55 7.77 2.48
C PRO A 452 33.98 8.33 2.57
N VAL A 453 34.89 8.03 1.62
CA VAL A 453 36.25 8.52 1.61
C VAL A 453 36.31 9.96 1.10
N THR A 454 35.67 10.22 -0.04
CA THR A 454 35.60 11.55 -0.64
C THR A 454 34.45 12.40 -0.09
N ARG A 455 33.55 11.78 0.70
CA ARG A 455 32.32 12.40 1.26
C ARG A 455 31.45 13.05 0.17
N SER A 456 31.35 12.42 -0.99
CA SER A 456 30.69 12.96 -2.16
C SER A 456 29.68 11.98 -2.74
N PHE A 457 28.76 12.53 -3.52
CA PHE A 457 27.78 11.76 -4.27
C PHE A 457 28.12 11.73 -5.74
N THR A 458 27.97 10.56 -6.35
CA THR A 458 28.06 10.38 -7.80
C THR A 458 26.79 9.71 -8.32
N ASP A 459 26.31 10.14 -9.48
CA ASP A 459 25.20 9.47 -10.16
C ASP A 459 25.62 8.07 -10.60
N THR A 460 24.83 7.07 -10.20
CA THR A 460 25.08 5.67 -10.57
C THR A 460 24.82 5.41 -12.06
N GLY A 461 24.02 6.25 -12.74
CA GLY A 461 23.56 6.04 -14.09
C GLY A 461 22.63 4.82 -14.25
N LEU A 462 22.11 4.28 -13.13
CA LEU A 462 21.14 3.17 -13.14
C LEU A 462 19.76 3.64 -13.58
N GLN A 463 19.30 4.78 -13.06
CA GLN A 463 18.03 5.40 -13.42
C GLN A 463 18.28 6.54 -14.41
N PRO A 464 17.73 6.50 -15.64
CA PRO A 464 17.85 7.62 -16.53
C PRO A 464 17.02 8.80 -16.02
N LYS A 465 17.46 10.02 -16.32
CA LYS A 465 16.68 11.22 -16.04
C LYS A 465 15.43 11.22 -16.92
N GLY A 466 14.27 11.31 -16.31
CA GLY A 466 12.99 11.44 -17.01
C GLY A 466 12.79 12.85 -17.59
N LYS A 467 11.99 12.93 -18.64
CA LYS A 467 11.60 14.21 -19.30
C LYS A 467 10.93 15.18 -18.33
N PHE A 468 10.24 14.64 -17.32
CA PHE A 468 9.42 15.39 -16.36
C PHE A 468 10.02 15.45 -14.95
N ASP A 469 11.24 14.98 -14.72
CA ASP A 469 11.86 14.93 -13.39
C ASP A 469 12.24 16.30 -12.82
N ASP A 470 12.29 17.33 -13.65
CA ASP A 470 12.66 18.70 -13.24
C ASP A 470 11.94 19.73 -14.13
N VAL A 471 10.62 19.79 -13.97
CA VAL A 471 9.79 20.75 -14.72
C VAL A 471 9.71 22.05 -13.93
N PRO A 472 10.15 23.19 -14.49
CA PRO A 472 10.08 24.49 -13.83
C PRO A 472 8.63 24.97 -13.70
N GLY A 473 8.41 25.89 -12.76
CA GLY A 473 7.10 26.54 -12.58
C GLY A 473 6.17 25.83 -11.61
N TYR A 474 6.68 24.90 -10.79
CA TYR A 474 5.96 24.28 -9.69
C TYR A 474 6.74 24.47 -8.38
N GLU A 475 6.01 24.65 -7.30
CA GLU A 475 6.60 24.84 -5.98
C GLU A 475 5.80 24.11 -4.90
N SER A 476 6.46 23.88 -3.77
CA SER A 476 5.85 23.33 -2.58
C SER A 476 6.07 24.28 -1.40
N GLN A 477 5.08 24.34 -0.52
CA GLN A 477 5.13 25.10 0.72
C GLN A 477 4.75 24.18 1.89
N GLU A 478 5.53 24.29 2.98
CA GLU A 478 5.23 23.65 4.25
C GLU A 478 4.68 24.67 5.22
N VAL A 479 3.49 24.40 5.78
CA VAL A 479 2.85 25.24 6.77
C VAL A 479 2.45 24.44 8.00
N LYS A 480 2.19 25.14 9.12
CA LYS A 480 1.64 24.53 10.34
C LYS A 480 0.24 25.07 10.59
N VAL A 481 -0.74 24.18 10.61
CA VAL A 481 -2.15 24.50 10.80
C VAL A 481 -2.55 24.17 12.24
N ARG A 482 -3.26 25.05 12.91
CA ARG A 482 -3.80 24.78 14.24
C ARG A 482 -5.04 23.91 14.16
N SER A 483 -5.00 22.75 14.83
CA SER A 483 -6.13 21.85 14.98
C SER A 483 -7.12 22.31 16.06
N HIS A 484 -8.22 21.59 16.21
CA HIS A 484 -9.33 21.85 17.14
C HIS A 484 -8.92 22.00 18.62
N ASP A 485 -7.81 21.38 19.01
CA ASP A 485 -7.24 21.37 20.37
C ASP A 485 -5.97 22.23 20.48
N GLY A 486 -5.63 23.00 19.43
CA GLY A 486 -4.47 23.89 19.39
C GLY A 486 -3.17 23.21 18.97
N VAL A 487 -3.16 21.89 18.72
CA VAL A 487 -1.98 21.18 18.18
C VAL A 487 -1.67 21.69 16.77
N SER A 488 -0.37 21.88 16.47
CA SER A 488 0.08 22.33 15.14
C SER A 488 0.29 21.11 14.23
N ILE A 489 -0.48 21.08 13.15
CA ILE A 489 -0.46 20.00 12.15
C ILE A 489 0.36 20.45 10.94
N PRO A 490 1.40 19.74 10.53
CA PRO A 490 2.10 20.05 9.28
C PRO A 490 1.19 19.81 8.07
N LEU A 491 1.30 20.70 7.09
CA LEU A 491 0.57 20.62 5.83
C LEU A 491 1.52 20.98 4.69
N SER A 492 1.76 20.04 3.79
CA SER A 492 2.51 20.26 2.54
C SER A 492 1.54 20.66 1.44
N ILE A 493 1.83 21.74 0.71
CA ILE A 493 0.95 22.27 -0.35
C ILE A 493 1.76 22.42 -1.63
N LEU A 494 1.31 21.78 -2.72
CA LEU A 494 1.95 21.77 -4.02
C LEU A 494 1.06 22.49 -5.03
N TYR A 495 1.64 23.38 -5.82
CA TYR A 495 0.91 24.17 -6.80
C TYR A 495 1.82 24.74 -7.91
N LYS A 496 1.20 25.25 -8.95
CA LYS A 496 1.92 25.97 -10.02
C LYS A 496 2.32 27.37 -9.54
N THR A 497 3.57 27.76 -9.76
CA THR A 497 4.09 29.09 -9.41
C THR A 497 3.19 30.19 -9.97
N GLY A 498 2.90 31.19 -9.12
CA GLY A 498 2.02 32.30 -9.48
C GLY A 498 0.52 31.98 -9.42
N ILE A 499 0.15 30.90 -8.73
CA ILE A 499 -1.27 30.56 -8.45
C ILE A 499 -1.99 31.77 -7.82
N LYS A 500 -3.26 31.99 -8.19
CA LYS A 500 -4.10 33.00 -7.56
C LYS A 500 -4.78 32.41 -6.33
N LEU A 501 -4.68 33.10 -5.20
CA LEU A 501 -5.37 32.72 -3.97
C LEU A 501 -6.74 33.45 -3.92
N ASP A 502 -7.65 33.05 -4.80
CA ASP A 502 -9.01 33.62 -4.93
C ASP A 502 -10.11 32.59 -4.59
N GLY A 503 -9.71 31.39 -4.17
CA GLY A 503 -10.62 30.31 -3.83
C GLY A 503 -11.09 29.50 -5.05
N ALA A 504 -10.58 29.77 -6.26
CA ALA A 504 -11.08 29.11 -7.47
C ALA A 504 -10.33 27.83 -7.87
N ASN A 505 -9.23 27.47 -7.18
CA ASN A 505 -8.40 26.37 -7.61
C ASN A 505 -9.00 25.01 -7.19
N PRO A 506 -9.08 24.02 -8.12
CA PRO A 506 -9.40 22.63 -7.79
C PRO A 506 -8.36 22.09 -6.81
N THR A 507 -8.77 21.54 -5.69
CA THR A 507 -7.82 21.11 -4.65
C THR A 507 -8.12 19.71 -4.19
N ILE A 508 -7.06 18.87 -4.13
CA ILE A 508 -7.05 17.59 -3.45
C ILE A 508 -6.31 17.76 -2.13
N LEU A 509 -6.96 17.44 -1.01
CA LEU A 509 -6.31 17.25 0.28
C LEU A 509 -6.25 15.74 0.58
N THR A 510 -5.07 15.21 0.80
CA THR A 510 -4.85 13.80 1.14
C THR A 510 -4.26 13.65 2.54
N GLY A 511 -4.42 12.47 3.13
CA GLY A 511 -3.85 12.11 4.42
C GLY A 511 -4.07 10.64 4.74
N TYR A 512 -3.39 10.13 5.79
CA TYR A 512 -3.48 8.75 6.21
C TYR A 512 -3.78 8.60 7.71
N GLY A 513 -2.80 8.85 8.57
CA GLY A 513 -2.98 8.98 10.02
C GLY A 513 -3.21 7.66 10.76
N SER A 514 -2.51 6.58 10.41
CA SER A 514 -2.59 5.28 11.09
C SER A 514 -1.22 4.59 11.14
N TYR A 515 -1.06 3.65 12.08
CA TYR A 515 0.10 2.76 12.25
C TYR A 515 1.44 3.47 12.51
N GLY A 516 1.43 4.77 12.81
CA GLY A 516 2.66 5.55 12.91
C GLY A 516 3.38 5.73 11.57
N ILE A 517 2.66 5.59 10.45
CA ILE A 517 3.23 5.76 9.11
C ILE A 517 3.22 7.23 8.74
N SER A 518 4.40 7.80 8.50
CA SER A 518 4.56 9.16 7.99
C SER A 518 4.24 9.23 6.49
N SER A 519 3.70 10.36 6.04
CA SER A 519 3.52 10.66 4.63
C SER A 519 4.83 11.25 4.07
N PRO A 520 5.66 10.47 3.36
CA PRO A 520 6.98 10.93 2.94
C PRO A 520 6.89 11.89 1.76
N VAL A 521 7.92 12.72 1.61
CA VAL A 521 8.15 13.50 0.39
C VAL A 521 8.41 12.53 -0.76
N TYR A 522 7.55 12.56 -1.76
CA TYR A 522 7.65 11.70 -2.93
C TYR A 522 7.35 12.49 -4.21
N PHE A 523 8.17 12.29 -5.24
CA PHE A 523 7.93 12.87 -6.56
C PHE A 523 7.12 11.92 -7.42
N ASP A 524 5.96 12.39 -7.86
CA ASP A 524 5.11 11.70 -8.82
C ASP A 524 4.92 12.59 -10.06
N PRO A 525 5.50 12.25 -11.22
CA PRO A 525 5.33 13.05 -12.43
C PRO A 525 3.88 13.12 -12.91
N THR A 526 3.04 12.14 -12.59
CA THR A 526 1.62 12.13 -13.01
C THR A 526 0.83 13.25 -12.34
N LEU A 527 1.29 13.72 -11.16
CA LEU A 527 0.68 14.85 -10.45
C LEU A 527 0.70 16.14 -11.29
N LEU A 528 1.65 16.26 -12.24
CA LEU A 528 1.67 17.40 -13.17
C LEU A 528 0.37 17.50 -13.99
N ALA A 529 -0.29 16.38 -14.30
CA ALA A 529 -1.58 16.42 -15.00
C ALA A 529 -2.66 17.19 -14.21
N TRP A 530 -2.63 17.12 -12.87
CA TRP A 530 -3.49 17.90 -11.99
C TRP A 530 -3.06 19.36 -11.88
N LEU A 531 -1.76 19.58 -11.62
CA LEU A 531 -1.19 20.92 -11.40
C LEU A 531 -1.25 21.79 -12.66
N GLU A 532 -1.09 21.24 -13.87
CA GLU A 532 -1.22 21.91 -15.16
C GLU A 532 -2.60 22.55 -15.36
N ARG A 533 -3.63 21.97 -14.74
CA ARG A 533 -5.02 22.47 -14.79
C ARG A 533 -5.35 23.47 -13.66
N GLY A 534 -4.31 24.05 -13.06
CA GLY A 534 -4.46 24.99 -11.93
C GLY A 534 -4.83 24.29 -10.62
N GLY A 535 -4.64 22.99 -10.56
CA GLY A 535 -4.89 22.20 -9.35
C GLY A 535 -3.90 22.50 -8.24
N VAL A 536 -4.37 22.38 -6.99
CA VAL A 536 -3.56 22.33 -5.76
C VAL A 536 -3.60 20.90 -5.24
N TYR A 537 -2.45 20.40 -4.79
CA TYR A 537 -2.36 19.13 -4.11
C TYR A 537 -1.77 19.33 -2.72
N ALA A 538 -2.47 18.89 -1.70
CA ALA A 538 -2.06 19.11 -0.32
C ALA A 538 -2.02 17.80 0.47
N VAL A 539 -1.02 17.63 1.33
CA VAL A 539 -0.81 16.47 2.18
C VAL A 539 -0.89 16.90 3.65
N ALA A 540 -1.92 16.43 4.35
CA ALA A 540 -2.09 16.68 5.78
C ALA A 540 -1.37 15.59 6.59
N HIS A 541 -0.36 15.99 7.36
CA HIS A 541 0.44 15.11 8.21
C HIS A 541 -0.24 14.96 9.58
N VAL A 542 -1.38 14.28 9.58
CA VAL A 542 -2.30 14.22 10.74
C VAL A 542 -1.80 13.27 11.83
N ARG A 543 -2.27 13.45 13.07
CA ARG A 543 -2.03 12.51 14.17
C ARG A 543 -2.53 11.10 13.84
N GLY A 544 -1.81 10.10 14.35
CA GLY A 544 -1.92 8.70 13.95
C GLY A 544 -0.82 8.28 12.96
N GLY A 545 -0.18 9.25 12.28
CA GLY A 545 1.05 9.09 11.52
C GLY A 545 2.31 9.05 12.40
N GLY A 546 3.49 9.09 11.79
CA GLY A 546 4.80 9.00 12.45
C GLY A 546 5.61 10.30 12.48
N GLU A 547 5.10 11.39 11.95
CA GLU A 547 5.84 12.63 11.66
C GLU A 547 6.54 13.23 12.90
N TYR A 548 5.99 13.02 14.09
CA TYR A 548 6.60 13.38 15.37
C TYR A 548 6.81 12.17 16.30
N GLY A 549 6.89 10.97 15.74
CA GLY A 549 7.22 9.75 16.45
C GLY A 549 6.04 9.10 17.18
N LYS A 550 6.34 8.36 18.28
CA LYS A 550 5.38 7.49 18.96
C LYS A 550 4.19 8.24 19.58
N GLU A 551 4.42 9.39 20.19
CA GLU A 551 3.33 10.18 20.80
C GLU A 551 2.37 10.72 19.73
N TRP A 552 2.88 11.07 18.54
CA TRP A 552 2.05 11.49 17.41
C TRP A 552 1.16 10.35 16.91
N HIS A 553 1.69 9.14 16.83
CA HIS A 553 0.94 7.94 16.51
C HIS A 553 -0.17 7.69 17.54
N LEU A 554 0.19 7.62 18.83
CA LEU A 554 -0.76 7.33 19.91
C LEU A 554 -1.87 8.40 20.04
N ALA A 555 -1.58 9.65 19.68
CA ALA A 555 -2.56 10.73 19.68
C ALA A 555 -3.62 10.61 18.56
N GLY A 556 -3.48 9.68 17.62
CA GLY A 556 -4.47 9.34 16.60
C GLY A 556 -4.82 7.85 16.55
N GLN A 557 -4.69 7.12 17.67
CA GLN A 557 -4.93 5.68 17.78
C GLN A 557 -6.11 5.39 18.72
N LYS A 558 -6.89 4.35 18.45
CA LYS A 558 -7.99 3.86 19.32
C LYS A 558 -8.98 4.99 19.69
N LEU A 559 -9.20 5.26 20.96
CA LEU A 559 -10.08 6.34 21.45
C LEU A 559 -9.62 7.74 20.99
N ASN A 560 -8.33 7.93 20.68
CA ASN A 560 -7.78 9.18 20.19
C ASN A 560 -7.94 9.36 18.66
N LYS A 561 -8.42 8.34 17.95
CA LYS A 561 -8.59 8.37 16.49
C LYS A 561 -9.38 9.57 15.96
N PRO A 562 -10.37 10.14 16.68
CA PRO A 562 -11.03 11.36 16.26
C PRO A 562 -10.08 12.53 15.96
N ASN A 563 -8.93 12.62 16.59
CA ASN A 563 -7.94 13.65 16.28
C ASN A 563 -7.47 13.59 14.82
N THR A 564 -7.38 12.39 14.23
CA THR A 564 -6.93 12.19 12.84
C THR A 564 -7.79 12.97 11.85
N TRP A 565 -9.13 12.80 11.87
CA TRP A 565 -9.99 13.52 10.91
C TRP A 565 -10.29 14.96 11.33
N LYS A 566 -10.17 15.31 12.60
CA LYS A 566 -10.28 16.70 13.05
C LYS A 566 -9.06 17.52 12.62
N ASP A 567 -7.86 16.93 12.66
CA ASP A 567 -6.65 17.54 12.09
C ASP A 567 -6.81 17.76 10.58
N PHE A 568 -7.35 16.77 9.87
CA PHE A 568 -7.60 16.84 8.44
C PHE A 568 -8.62 17.94 8.08
N THR A 569 -9.74 18.01 8.82
CA THR A 569 -10.74 19.06 8.60
C THR A 569 -10.22 20.44 8.95
N ALA A 570 -9.32 20.57 9.94
CA ALA A 570 -8.63 21.81 10.21
C ALA A 570 -7.72 22.25 9.05
N CYS A 571 -6.98 21.31 8.44
CA CYS A 571 -6.20 21.56 7.22
C CYS A 571 -7.10 21.94 6.04
N ALA A 572 -8.24 21.27 5.88
CA ALA A 572 -9.25 21.62 4.88
C ALA A 572 -9.77 23.05 5.06
N GLN A 573 -10.13 23.42 6.29
CA GLN A 573 -10.58 24.78 6.64
C GLN A 573 -9.49 25.83 6.36
N TYR A 574 -8.22 25.54 6.71
CA TYR A 574 -7.08 26.40 6.42
C TYR A 574 -6.96 26.70 4.92
N LEU A 575 -7.06 25.68 4.06
CA LEU A 575 -6.98 25.86 2.60
C LEU A 575 -8.13 26.75 2.07
N VAL A 576 -9.31 26.66 2.68
CA VAL A 576 -10.46 27.51 2.36
C VAL A 576 -10.23 28.95 2.85
N ASP A 577 -9.84 29.13 4.11
CA ASP A 577 -9.67 30.46 4.75
C ASP A 577 -8.55 31.25 4.08
N THR A 578 -7.48 30.58 3.67
CA THR A 578 -6.34 31.18 2.94
C THR A 578 -6.56 31.28 1.44
N LYS A 579 -7.77 30.91 0.96
CA LYS A 579 -8.20 31.02 -0.44
C LYS A 579 -7.36 30.21 -1.44
N TYR A 580 -6.72 29.16 -1.00
CA TYR A 580 -6.23 28.16 -1.95
C TYR A 580 -7.38 27.56 -2.74
N THR A 581 -8.52 27.34 -2.06
CA THR A 581 -9.73 26.74 -2.64
C THR A 581 -10.98 27.26 -1.93
N ARG A 582 -12.13 26.70 -2.28
CA ARG A 582 -13.41 26.83 -1.58
C ARG A 582 -14.09 25.46 -1.46
N PRO A 583 -15.08 25.28 -0.58
CA PRO A 583 -15.66 23.97 -0.28
C PRO A 583 -16.12 23.17 -1.51
N ASP A 584 -16.76 23.82 -2.48
CA ASP A 584 -17.24 23.18 -3.72
C ASP A 584 -16.13 22.82 -4.72
N ARG A 585 -14.87 23.19 -4.45
CA ARG A 585 -13.67 22.84 -5.23
C ARG A 585 -12.60 22.09 -4.41
N LEU A 586 -12.96 21.63 -3.21
CA LEU A 586 -12.08 20.85 -2.34
C LEU A 586 -12.54 19.40 -2.29
N ALA A 587 -11.60 18.48 -2.53
CA ALA A 587 -11.79 17.06 -2.31
C ALA A 587 -10.92 16.55 -1.18
N GLY A 588 -11.47 15.62 -0.37
CA GLY A 588 -10.69 14.73 0.49
C GLY A 588 -10.39 13.43 -0.24
N GLN A 589 -9.13 12.97 -0.21
CA GLN A 589 -8.72 11.68 -0.79
C GLN A 589 -7.91 10.87 0.22
N GLY A 590 -8.24 9.57 0.37
CA GLY A 590 -7.49 8.66 1.24
C GLY A 590 -7.85 7.20 0.98
N GLY A 591 -6.91 6.30 1.30
CA GLY A 591 -7.07 4.89 1.05
C GLY A 591 -6.78 4.01 2.27
N SER A 592 -7.27 2.74 2.26
CA SER A 592 -7.04 1.79 3.36
C SER A 592 -7.56 2.36 4.68
N ALA A 593 -6.74 2.42 5.74
CA ALA A 593 -7.08 3.10 6.99
C ALA A 593 -7.38 4.61 6.78
N GLY A 594 -6.86 5.25 5.71
CA GLY A 594 -7.26 6.59 5.30
C GLY A 594 -8.74 6.70 4.88
N GLY A 595 -9.42 5.58 4.65
CA GLY A 595 -10.87 5.52 4.48
C GLY A 595 -11.63 5.92 5.74
N ILE A 596 -11.09 5.63 6.94
CA ILE A 596 -11.59 6.15 8.22
C ILE A 596 -11.52 7.67 8.20
N LEU A 597 -10.35 8.22 7.85
CA LEU A 597 -10.09 9.65 7.78
C LEU A 597 -11.10 10.36 6.89
N ILE A 598 -11.21 9.95 5.63
CA ILE A 598 -12.07 10.61 4.64
C ILE A 598 -13.54 10.37 4.94
N GLY A 599 -13.92 9.11 5.25
CA GLY A 599 -15.29 8.77 5.60
C GLY A 599 -15.81 9.56 6.79
N ARG A 600 -14.99 9.73 7.84
CA ARG A 600 -15.36 10.54 9.02
C ARG A 600 -15.33 12.05 8.73
N ALA A 601 -14.37 12.52 7.95
CA ALA A 601 -14.32 13.93 7.56
C ALA A 601 -15.60 14.36 6.83
N ILE A 602 -16.06 13.59 5.84
CA ILE A 602 -17.27 13.93 5.08
C ILE A 602 -18.58 13.68 5.86
N THR A 603 -18.59 12.79 6.86
CA THR A 603 -19.78 12.56 7.69
C THR A 603 -19.89 13.58 8.83
N GLU A 604 -18.77 14.14 9.29
CA GLU A 604 -18.74 15.19 10.33
C GLU A 604 -18.83 16.59 9.74
N ARG A 605 -18.16 16.87 8.62
CA ARG A 605 -18.10 18.17 7.94
C ARG A 605 -18.41 18.06 6.45
N PRO A 606 -19.63 17.60 6.07
CA PRO A 606 -20.02 17.49 4.66
C PRO A 606 -20.00 18.84 3.92
N ASP A 607 -20.12 19.92 4.65
CA ASP A 607 -20.09 21.30 4.16
C ASP A 607 -18.73 21.76 3.62
N LEU A 608 -17.64 21.12 4.04
CA LEU A 608 -16.27 21.47 3.65
C LEU A 608 -15.81 20.89 2.31
N PHE A 609 -16.52 19.90 1.77
CA PHE A 609 -16.03 19.14 0.62
C PHE A 609 -17.03 19.16 -0.53
N GLY A 610 -16.54 19.49 -1.73
CA GLY A 610 -17.29 19.35 -2.98
C GLY A 610 -17.35 17.90 -3.47
N ALA A 611 -16.27 17.14 -3.23
CA ALA A 611 -16.14 15.74 -3.56
C ALA A 611 -15.26 14.98 -2.54
N ALA A 612 -15.30 13.65 -2.60
CA ALA A 612 -14.41 12.79 -1.81
C ALA A 612 -14.05 11.51 -2.59
N VAL A 613 -12.86 10.99 -2.35
CA VAL A 613 -12.39 9.71 -2.89
C VAL A 613 -11.94 8.80 -1.76
N ILE A 614 -12.49 7.60 -1.72
CA ILE A 614 -12.14 6.56 -0.73
C ILE A 614 -11.64 5.33 -1.50
N ASN A 615 -10.33 5.13 -1.48
CA ASN A 615 -9.69 4.00 -2.15
C ASN A 615 -9.53 2.83 -1.17
N VAL A 616 -10.05 1.64 -1.49
CA VAL A 616 -9.92 0.41 -0.67
C VAL A 616 -10.13 0.66 0.84
N GLY A 617 -11.16 1.47 1.19
CA GLY A 617 -11.24 2.14 2.50
C GLY A 617 -11.87 1.31 3.61
N CYS A 618 -11.30 1.41 4.83
CA CYS A 618 -11.91 0.95 6.07
C CYS A 618 -13.06 1.89 6.44
N THR A 619 -14.32 1.50 6.19
CA THR A 619 -15.50 2.35 6.41
C THR A 619 -16.48 1.78 7.42
N ASP A 620 -16.43 0.48 7.71
CA ASP A 620 -17.22 -0.20 8.75
C ASP A 620 -16.29 -0.80 9.82
N MET A 621 -15.96 0.00 10.83
CA MET A 621 -15.00 -0.39 11.84
C MET A 621 -15.59 -1.30 12.93
N ILE A 622 -16.90 -1.32 13.10
CA ILE A 622 -17.56 -2.25 14.05
C ILE A 622 -17.38 -3.69 13.59
N ARG A 623 -17.33 -3.91 12.27
CA ARG A 623 -17.17 -5.24 11.68
C ARG A 623 -15.71 -5.59 11.33
N MET A 624 -14.77 -4.68 11.58
CA MET A 624 -13.35 -4.87 11.22
C MET A 624 -12.78 -6.18 11.78
N GLU A 625 -13.04 -6.49 13.06
CA GLU A 625 -12.51 -7.71 13.71
C GLU A 625 -13.01 -9.02 13.09
N THR A 626 -14.08 -8.99 12.28
CA THR A 626 -14.62 -10.20 11.63
C THR A 626 -13.99 -10.48 10.27
N THR A 627 -13.13 -9.58 9.79
CA THR A 627 -12.40 -9.73 8.52
C THR A 627 -11.14 -10.58 8.69
N PRO A 628 -10.58 -11.12 7.61
CA PRO A 628 -9.31 -11.84 7.66
C PRO A 628 -8.20 -11.05 8.34
N ASN A 629 -8.05 -9.77 7.97
CA ASN A 629 -7.02 -8.89 8.52
C ASN A 629 -7.47 -8.15 9.81
N GLY A 630 -8.64 -8.46 10.34
CA GLY A 630 -9.21 -7.74 11.47
C GLY A 630 -8.46 -7.95 12.77
N VAL A 631 -8.13 -9.20 13.09
CA VAL A 631 -7.42 -9.56 14.33
C VAL A 631 -6.02 -8.94 14.39
N PRO A 632 -5.18 -8.98 13.35
CA PRO A 632 -3.90 -8.26 13.31
C PRO A 632 -4.02 -6.74 13.55
N ASN A 633 -5.17 -6.14 13.23
CA ASN A 633 -5.42 -4.70 13.38
C ASN A 633 -5.94 -4.27 14.76
N ILE A 634 -6.24 -5.20 15.67
CA ILE A 634 -6.68 -4.88 17.04
C ILE A 634 -5.71 -3.95 17.78
N PRO A 635 -4.38 -4.11 17.69
CA PRO A 635 -3.43 -3.19 18.32
C PRO A 635 -3.59 -1.73 17.89
N GLU A 636 -3.96 -1.48 16.63
CA GLU A 636 -4.14 -0.12 16.09
C GLU A 636 -5.53 0.45 16.41
N PHE A 637 -6.60 -0.31 16.21
CA PHE A 637 -7.95 0.24 16.25
C PHE A 637 -8.73 -0.12 17.52
N GLY A 638 -8.35 -1.18 18.24
CA GLY A 638 -9.08 -1.69 19.40
C GLY A 638 -9.98 -2.88 19.03
N SER A 639 -10.79 -3.32 20.00
CA SER A 639 -11.66 -4.50 19.89
C SER A 639 -13.04 -4.21 20.46
N THR A 640 -14.10 -4.71 19.81
CA THR A 640 -15.48 -4.65 20.33
C THR A 640 -15.70 -5.48 21.60
N LYS A 641 -14.71 -6.30 22.00
CA LYS A 641 -14.75 -7.09 23.24
C LYS A 641 -14.52 -6.27 24.50
N THR A 642 -14.16 -4.99 24.38
CA THR A 642 -14.05 -4.05 25.48
C THR A 642 -14.88 -2.81 25.19
N GLU A 643 -15.44 -2.17 26.25
CA GLU A 643 -16.28 -0.99 26.10
C GLU A 643 -15.53 0.17 25.41
N ASP A 644 -14.30 0.46 25.85
CA ASP A 644 -13.47 1.50 25.23
C ASP A 644 -13.11 1.19 23.79
N GLY A 645 -12.83 -0.10 23.49
CA GLY A 645 -12.56 -0.54 22.13
C GLY A 645 -13.78 -0.36 21.22
N PHE A 646 -14.97 -0.77 21.70
CA PHE A 646 -16.23 -0.54 20.99
C PHE A 646 -16.46 0.96 20.73
N ARG A 647 -16.31 1.82 21.76
CA ARG A 647 -16.48 3.27 21.63
C ARG A 647 -15.54 3.87 20.58
N GLY A 648 -14.27 3.42 20.60
CA GLY A 648 -13.28 3.83 19.60
C GLY A 648 -13.66 3.39 18.18
N LEU A 649 -14.00 2.13 17.99
CA LEU A 649 -14.41 1.56 16.69
C LEU A 649 -15.70 2.20 16.17
N TYR A 650 -16.68 2.44 17.04
CA TYR A 650 -17.91 3.13 16.65
C TYR A 650 -17.61 4.56 16.18
N ALA A 651 -16.79 5.31 16.93
CA ALA A 651 -16.37 6.65 16.52
C ALA A 651 -15.66 6.68 15.16
N MET A 652 -14.89 5.64 14.82
CA MET A 652 -14.18 5.49 13.54
C MET A 652 -15.10 5.08 12.38
N SER A 653 -16.20 4.39 12.66
CA SER A 653 -17.03 3.73 11.62
C SER A 653 -17.85 4.76 10.84
N ALA A 654 -17.34 5.17 9.69
CA ALA A 654 -18.00 6.16 8.83
C ALA A 654 -19.41 5.71 8.42
N LEU A 655 -19.60 4.41 8.13
CA LEU A 655 -20.88 3.82 7.77
C LEU A 655 -21.99 4.18 8.77
N HIS A 656 -21.70 4.07 10.08
CA HIS A 656 -22.68 4.31 11.17
C HIS A 656 -22.88 5.80 11.48
N HIS A 657 -22.11 6.69 10.84
CA HIS A 657 -22.26 8.15 10.98
C HIS A 657 -22.90 8.82 9.76
N VAL A 658 -23.24 8.05 8.73
CA VAL A 658 -24.06 8.56 7.61
C VAL A 658 -25.50 8.77 8.07
N LYS A 659 -26.01 10.00 7.97
CA LYS A 659 -27.35 10.42 8.37
C LYS A 659 -28.20 10.66 7.14
N ASP A 660 -29.48 10.30 7.21
CA ASP A 660 -30.43 10.52 6.13
C ASP A 660 -30.72 12.01 5.93
N GLY A 661 -30.90 12.43 4.69
CA GLY A 661 -31.25 13.80 4.32
C GLY A 661 -30.09 14.81 4.39
N VAL A 662 -28.86 14.39 4.73
CA VAL A 662 -27.68 15.25 4.71
C VAL A 662 -27.17 15.39 3.26
N PRO A 663 -26.81 16.62 2.82
CA PRO A 663 -26.26 16.84 1.48
C PRO A 663 -24.77 16.48 1.44
N TYR A 664 -24.45 15.18 1.35
CA TYR A 664 -23.08 14.71 1.24
C TYR A 664 -22.41 15.16 -0.07
N PRO A 665 -21.07 15.32 -0.10
CA PRO A 665 -20.32 15.62 -1.33
C PRO A 665 -20.51 14.52 -2.37
N ALA A 666 -20.06 14.75 -3.60
CA ALA A 666 -19.90 13.68 -4.57
C ALA A 666 -18.85 12.66 -4.04
N VAL A 667 -19.13 11.36 -4.11
CA VAL A 667 -18.21 10.34 -3.57
C VAL A 667 -17.88 9.30 -4.62
N LEU A 668 -16.56 9.06 -4.81
CA LEU A 668 -16.06 7.93 -5.57
C LEU A 668 -15.37 6.95 -4.61
N LEU A 669 -15.92 5.74 -4.50
CA LEU A 669 -15.26 4.63 -3.83
C LEU A 669 -14.59 3.75 -4.90
N THR A 670 -13.32 3.39 -4.70
CA THR A 670 -12.61 2.44 -5.57
C THR A 670 -12.18 1.21 -4.76
N HIS A 671 -12.27 0.01 -5.34
CA HIS A 671 -11.86 -1.22 -4.66
C HIS A 671 -11.44 -2.30 -5.65
N GLY A 672 -10.40 -3.07 -5.30
CA GLY A 672 -10.07 -4.32 -5.99
C GLY A 672 -10.84 -5.49 -5.37
N ILE A 673 -11.44 -6.35 -6.20
CA ILE A 673 -12.24 -7.48 -5.68
C ILE A 673 -11.40 -8.53 -4.95
N ASN A 674 -10.10 -8.60 -5.26
CA ASN A 674 -9.14 -9.54 -4.68
C ASN A 674 -8.41 -8.99 -3.44
N ASP A 675 -8.90 -7.90 -2.86
CA ASP A 675 -8.26 -7.22 -1.73
C ASP A 675 -8.19 -8.13 -0.48
N PRO A 676 -6.98 -8.54 -0.02
CA PRO A 676 -6.84 -9.41 1.14
C PRO A 676 -6.73 -8.65 2.46
N ARG A 677 -6.63 -7.30 2.42
CA ARG A 677 -6.39 -6.45 3.59
C ARG A 677 -7.65 -5.77 4.09
N VAL A 678 -8.46 -5.25 3.16
CA VAL A 678 -9.74 -4.61 3.43
C VAL A 678 -10.79 -5.25 2.54
N ASP A 679 -11.76 -5.90 3.11
CA ASP A 679 -12.79 -6.60 2.34
C ASP A 679 -13.62 -5.61 1.49
N PRO A 680 -13.87 -5.90 0.20
CA PRO A 680 -14.63 -5.04 -0.71
C PRO A 680 -16.04 -4.69 -0.23
N TRP A 681 -16.65 -5.52 0.64
CA TRP A 681 -17.95 -5.25 1.20
C TRP A 681 -18.00 -3.98 2.08
N MET A 682 -16.84 -3.53 2.63
CA MET A 682 -16.77 -2.26 3.37
C MET A 682 -17.14 -1.09 2.46
N SER A 683 -16.51 -1.00 1.28
CA SER A 683 -16.85 0.02 0.28
C SER A 683 -18.26 -0.18 -0.29
N ALA A 684 -18.71 -1.43 -0.46
CA ALA A 684 -20.05 -1.73 -0.94
C ALA A 684 -21.14 -1.21 0.02
N LYS A 685 -21.03 -1.52 1.32
CA LYS A 685 -21.95 -0.99 2.34
C LYS A 685 -21.95 0.53 2.40
N MET A 686 -20.76 1.16 2.35
CA MET A 686 -20.64 2.62 2.39
C MET A 686 -21.28 3.28 1.16
N ALA A 687 -21.09 2.71 -0.04
CA ALA A 687 -21.74 3.16 -1.26
C ALA A 687 -23.24 3.08 -1.15
N ALA A 688 -23.78 1.92 -0.75
CA ALA A 688 -25.21 1.69 -0.56
C ALA A 688 -25.81 2.68 0.45
N ARG A 689 -25.13 2.90 1.57
CA ARG A 689 -25.60 3.79 2.64
C ARG A 689 -25.60 5.25 2.19
N LEU A 690 -24.55 5.73 1.53
CA LEU A 690 -24.50 7.09 0.99
C LEU A 690 -25.52 7.32 -0.12
N GLN A 691 -25.69 6.36 -1.05
CA GLN A 691 -26.69 6.44 -2.12
C GLN A 691 -28.11 6.55 -1.57
N ALA A 692 -28.42 5.85 -0.47
CA ALA A 692 -29.72 5.91 0.17
C ALA A 692 -29.95 7.19 0.98
N ALA A 693 -28.91 7.77 1.54
CA ALA A 693 -28.99 8.84 2.54
C ALA A 693 -28.88 10.26 1.98
N THR A 694 -28.05 10.44 0.94
CA THR A 694 -27.70 11.80 0.48
C THR A 694 -28.87 12.55 -0.13
N SER A 695 -29.02 13.83 0.23
CA SER A 695 -29.98 14.76 -0.38
C SER A 695 -29.35 15.69 -1.40
N SER A 696 -28.02 15.61 -1.64
CA SER A 696 -27.31 16.56 -2.49
C SER A 696 -27.59 16.41 -3.99
N GLY A 697 -28.09 15.26 -4.43
CA GLY A 697 -28.22 14.92 -5.84
C GLY A 697 -26.87 14.65 -6.56
N LYS A 698 -25.75 14.77 -5.85
CA LYS A 698 -24.41 14.48 -6.38
C LYS A 698 -24.18 12.96 -6.50
N PRO A 699 -23.33 12.51 -7.45
CA PRO A 699 -23.08 11.09 -7.65
C PRO A 699 -22.35 10.45 -6.48
N VAL A 700 -22.76 9.23 -6.13
CA VAL A 700 -22.02 8.29 -5.29
C VAL A 700 -21.72 7.08 -6.15
N LEU A 701 -20.48 6.88 -6.51
CA LEU A 701 -20.02 5.84 -7.44
C LEU A 701 -19.18 4.80 -6.71
N PHE A 702 -19.36 3.54 -7.09
CA PHE A 702 -18.54 2.43 -6.61
C PHE A 702 -17.84 1.75 -7.80
N ARG A 703 -16.56 2.09 -7.99
CA ARG A 703 -15.68 1.55 -9.04
C ARG A 703 -14.98 0.31 -8.50
N VAL A 704 -15.24 -0.84 -9.11
CA VAL A 704 -14.62 -2.11 -8.74
C VAL A 704 -13.70 -2.59 -9.86
N ASN A 705 -12.47 -3.00 -9.48
CA ASN A 705 -11.55 -3.66 -10.39
C ASN A 705 -11.49 -5.16 -10.05
N TYR A 706 -11.88 -6.01 -11.01
CA TYR A 706 -11.96 -7.46 -10.83
C TYR A 706 -10.59 -8.17 -10.94
N GLU A 707 -9.55 -7.43 -11.37
CA GLU A 707 -8.19 -7.94 -11.55
C GLU A 707 -7.18 -7.25 -10.63
N ALA A 708 -7.65 -6.56 -9.60
CA ALA A 708 -6.81 -5.86 -8.62
C ALA A 708 -7.17 -6.25 -7.19
N GLY A 709 -6.23 -5.99 -6.27
CA GLY A 709 -6.38 -6.14 -4.83
C GLY A 709 -6.33 -4.80 -4.11
N HIS A 710 -5.51 -4.73 -3.04
CA HIS A 710 -5.32 -3.53 -2.21
C HIS A 710 -4.45 -2.43 -2.85
N GLY A 711 -3.96 -2.66 -4.06
CA GLY A 711 -3.03 -1.77 -4.78
C GLY A 711 -1.67 -2.45 -5.02
N ILE A 712 -1.11 -3.14 -4.04
CA ILE A 712 0.11 -3.93 -4.25
C ILE A 712 -0.16 -5.02 -5.30
N GLY A 713 0.73 -5.13 -6.29
CA GLY A 713 0.56 -6.09 -7.38
C GLY A 713 -0.39 -5.63 -8.49
N SER A 714 -0.87 -4.39 -8.46
CA SER A 714 -1.59 -3.80 -9.61
C SER A 714 -0.63 -3.48 -10.75
N THR A 715 -1.13 -3.54 -11.98
CA THR A 715 -0.36 -3.18 -13.17
C THR A 715 -0.29 -1.65 -13.34
N LYS A 716 0.70 -1.18 -14.12
CA LYS A 716 0.85 0.23 -14.44
C LYS A 716 -0.41 0.81 -15.10
N ASP A 717 -1.00 0.10 -16.06
CA ASP A 717 -2.23 0.55 -16.74
C ASP A 717 -3.40 0.67 -15.74
N GLN A 718 -3.53 -0.26 -14.80
CA GLN A 718 -4.56 -0.18 -13.74
C GLN A 718 -4.41 1.09 -12.91
N TYR A 719 -3.19 1.45 -12.49
CA TYR A 719 -2.93 2.71 -11.78
C TYR A 719 -3.25 3.94 -12.61
N GLN A 720 -2.83 3.97 -13.88
CA GLN A 720 -3.09 5.08 -14.78
C GLN A 720 -4.58 5.28 -15.04
N GLN A 721 -5.34 4.20 -15.24
CA GLN A 721 -6.79 4.23 -15.40
C GLN A 721 -7.48 4.74 -14.14
N GLU A 722 -7.10 4.23 -12.96
CA GLU A 722 -7.69 4.65 -11.70
C GLU A 722 -7.39 6.12 -11.38
N THR A 723 -6.15 6.57 -11.64
CA THR A 723 -5.76 7.97 -11.50
C THR A 723 -6.60 8.87 -12.41
N ALA A 724 -6.77 8.47 -13.67
CA ALA A 724 -7.56 9.25 -14.63
C ALA A 724 -9.04 9.26 -14.26
N ASP A 725 -9.63 8.13 -13.85
CA ASP A 725 -11.01 8.04 -13.40
C ASP A 725 -11.25 8.94 -12.17
N THR A 726 -10.35 8.87 -11.20
CA THR A 726 -10.43 9.61 -9.94
C THR A 726 -10.33 11.12 -10.18
N TRP A 727 -9.30 11.57 -10.90
CA TRP A 727 -9.07 12.99 -11.05
C TRP A 727 -10.00 13.64 -12.09
N ALA A 728 -10.39 12.91 -13.14
CA ALA A 728 -11.43 13.39 -14.05
C ALA A 728 -12.79 13.52 -13.33
N PHE A 729 -13.13 12.57 -12.44
CA PHE A 729 -14.32 12.67 -11.59
C PHE A 729 -14.28 13.94 -10.72
N LEU A 730 -13.16 14.23 -10.06
CA LEU A 730 -13.00 15.43 -9.24
C LEU A 730 -13.12 16.71 -10.07
N LEU A 731 -12.42 16.81 -11.20
CA LEU A 731 -12.47 17.97 -12.10
C LEU A 731 -13.89 18.20 -12.67
N TRP A 732 -14.60 17.11 -12.96
CA TRP A 732 -16.01 17.17 -13.35
C TRP A 732 -16.88 17.74 -12.23
N GLN A 733 -16.74 17.24 -11.00
CA GLN A 733 -17.53 17.72 -9.85
C GLN A 733 -17.20 19.18 -9.48
N PHE A 734 -16.02 19.65 -9.75
CA PHE A 734 -15.57 21.02 -9.50
C PHE A 734 -15.97 21.99 -10.62
N GLY A 735 -16.67 21.55 -11.66
CA GLY A 735 -17.12 22.41 -12.74
C GLY A 735 -15.97 22.94 -13.62
N VAL A 736 -14.87 22.19 -13.78
CA VAL A 736 -13.80 22.56 -14.70
C VAL A 736 -14.26 22.33 -16.14
N ASP A 737 -14.19 23.37 -16.99
CA ASP A 737 -14.83 23.41 -18.31
C ASP A 737 -14.47 22.24 -19.22
N GLU A 738 -13.19 21.80 -19.23
CA GLU A 738 -12.70 20.63 -20.00
C GLU A 738 -13.51 19.35 -19.69
N PHE A 739 -14.05 19.25 -18.47
CA PHE A 739 -14.74 18.06 -17.96
C PHE A 739 -16.26 18.24 -17.89
N GLN A 740 -16.81 19.32 -18.46
CA GLN A 740 -18.23 19.56 -18.53
C GLN A 740 -18.79 19.16 -19.90
N LYS A 741 -20.04 18.67 -19.93
CA LYS A 741 -20.76 18.50 -21.19
C LYS A 741 -21.02 19.90 -21.79
N LYS A 742 -20.65 20.10 -23.03
CA LYS A 742 -20.98 21.29 -23.80
C LYS A 742 -22.43 21.30 -24.24
#